data_ff9db578064ff74de16417094d7d4be7
#
_entry.id   ff9db578064ff74de16417094d7d4be7
#
_cell.length_a   1.000
_cell.length_b   1.000
_cell.length_c   1.000
_cell.angle_alpha   90.00
_cell.angle_beta   90.00
_cell.angle_gamma   90.00
#
_symmetry.space_group_name_H-M   'P 1'
#
loop_
_entity.id
_entity.type
_entity.pdbx_description
1 polymer ?
#
loop_
_entity_poly.entity_id
_entity_poly.type
_entity_poly.pdbx_seq_one_letter_code
_entity_poly.pdbx_strand_id
1 'polypeptide(L)'
;MKYIQSNKIYGVFMALMLLLVCNVAHAQTITATGRVVDANQDPLIGATIKVVGGSGGTITDFEGKFSLPCKQGATLDVSYVGYVSQHVKAGTGLRITLNEDAKTLDETVVVGVGYGTMRKSDLTGSIATVNAKDLRKGVITSTEQMLQGKVAGLSVVQSSGAVESGSSLRLRGGTSLSASNGPLIVVDGVPGVDFNSVQPSEIVSMDVLKDASAAAIYGSRGANGVIIVTTNRQGGECEQNSLQYNGYVGFASVAKNMDVLSANQWRGYVRSQNVASALDYGASTDWQKELERMAISHSHNILFSSSKKEHGYRVSATYNNNQGIIKRNNMNRLAGSLTAYQTAWQGRLRLDEGINANFDRWHPIDTRIFERMVNLQPTFPVYNPDGSYAQLNGTNTENPVEINNNRTDDQKRHRFLGYLKMELNIIDGLKGTVNTSYEQNSVVGGIYKPSYARMEGQSEKGWGQRTYSDYTNKQIELYLTYDRMFGKDHHLNILGGYSYLNNVYEGFGSTRSGFDTNAFGYNNLGAGTDFRQGDVYSFKGESTLVSFFGRANYSYLNRYMITATLRQDGSSRFGENHKWGTFPSISLAWRLSDEPFMKCTSSWLDNLKVRLGFGVTGNQNGIGEYKSLSILSASGAAYYDAATQTWKNAYTQSQNVNPDLKWESTSQWNFGLDFSIFNRINGTLELYHKKTSDLLWTYPVPQPPYLVGTMLANVGDLVNKGFELTLGANILRTKDWTLDANMSLAYNHQEITKLSNDQYQAVGLQAGSLHNLRGMSNTYSQVILEGYPAGAFWGPHCEGISENGKYILTKDADGKVVERYLGSAQPKWNIGLSINATWRNFDFVASGYGMFGQKVLNCTRMAMYDPTRFPSQNVLDDFMKSGITDNPTYSDYFIENGSFFRLQALTLGYSLAHPEKLGLSRLRFYVTGENLFCITRYKGMDPEVAVPDNVLESPGIEFFNSYPRPRTFSVGVNISF
;
A
#
# COMPACT_ATOMS: atom_id res chain seq x y z
N MET A 1 62.21 69.20 -50.30
CA MET A 1 62.88 68.06 -49.79
C MET A 1 62.41 67.76 -48.36
N LYS A 2 61.20 67.40 -48.20
CA LYS A 2 60.62 66.90 -46.84
C LYS A 2 59.41 66.03 -46.96
N TYR A 3 59.24 65.22 -48.02
CA TYR A 3 58.04 64.43 -48.30
C TYR A 3 58.37 62.97 -48.69
N ILE A 4 59.59 62.46 -48.46
CA ILE A 4 60.01 61.10 -48.91
C ILE A 4 60.37 60.17 -47.76
N GLN A 5 60.38 60.61 -46.50
CA GLN A 5 60.73 59.74 -45.36
C GLN A 5 59.54 59.19 -44.56
N SER A 6 58.32 59.64 -44.84
CA SER A 6 57.11 59.13 -44.10
C SER A 6 56.61 57.82 -44.66
N ASN A 7 56.78 57.47 -45.92
CA ASN A 7 56.12 56.27 -46.52
C ASN A 7 56.91 54.94 -46.29
N LYS A 8 58.13 54.97 -45.84
CA LYS A 8 58.91 53.76 -45.54
C LYS A 8 58.61 53.18 -44.14
N ILE A 9 58.23 54.03 -43.19
CA ILE A 9 57.89 53.62 -41.85
C ILE A 9 56.47 52.99 -41.80
N TYR A 10 55.53 53.50 -42.61
CA TYR A 10 54.20 52.90 -42.75
C TYR A 10 54.18 51.57 -43.48
N GLY A 11 55.15 51.38 -44.45
CA GLY A 11 55.26 50.09 -45.14
C GLY A 11 55.85 49.01 -44.24
N VAL A 12 56.79 49.30 -43.34
CA VAL A 12 57.37 48.37 -42.39
C VAL A 12 56.33 48.06 -41.26
N PHE A 13 55.59 49.05 -40.82
CA PHE A 13 54.51 48.82 -39.81
C PHE A 13 53.34 48.03 -40.38
N MET A 14 52.97 48.19 -41.63
CA MET A 14 51.96 47.43 -42.30
C MET A 14 52.40 46.01 -42.65
N ALA A 15 53.68 45.78 -42.95
CA ALA A 15 54.27 44.43 -43.13
C ALA A 15 54.50 43.71 -41.81
N LEU A 16 54.82 44.41 -40.70
CA LEU A 16 54.83 43.82 -39.36
C LEU A 16 53.37 43.47 -38.83
N MET A 17 52.39 44.31 -39.17
CA MET A 17 50.96 43.98 -38.83
C MET A 17 50.44 42.82 -39.69
N LEU A 18 50.83 42.67 -40.97
CA LEU A 18 50.51 41.53 -41.80
C LEU A 18 51.20 40.22 -41.34
N LEU A 19 52.43 40.34 -40.78
CA LEU A 19 53.11 39.18 -40.21
C LEU A 19 52.59 38.75 -38.82
N LEU A 20 51.97 39.70 -38.09
CA LEU A 20 51.28 39.38 -36.83
C LEU A 20 49.88 38.75 -37.04
N VAL A 21 49.25 38.99 -38.20
CA VAL A 21 47.91 38.44 -38.54
C VAL A 21 47.99 37.02 -39.12
N CYS A 22 49.18 36.57 -39.58
CA CYS A 22 49.38 35.23 -40.20
C CYS A 22 49.69 34.08 -39.20
N ASN A 23 49.68 34.31 -37.86
CA ASN A 23 49.87 33.28 -36.87
C ASN A 23 48.66 33.00 -35.95
N VAL A 24 47.44 33.33 -36.37
CA VAL A 24 46.22 32.72 -35.77
C VAL A 24 46.07 31.34 -36.40
N ALA A 25 46.65 30.34 -35.75
CA ALA A 25 46.30 28.94 -36.02
C ALA A 25 44.77 28.81 -35.89
N HIS A 26 44.08 28.59 -37.00
CA HIS A 26 42.68 28.26 -37.01
C HIS A 26 42.55 26.89 -36.33
N ALA A 27 42.31 26.88 -35.01
CA ALA A 27 41.86 25.70 -34.34
C ALA A 27 40.49 25.35 -34.96
N GLN A 28 40.45 24.27 -35.72
CA GLN A 28 39.19 23.77 -36.29
C GLN A 28 38.21 23.49 -35.16
N THR A 29 37.12 24.24 -35.11
CA THR A 29 36.00 23.99 -34.20
C THR A 29 35.08 22.96 -34.84
N ILE A 30 34.74 21.92 -34.11
CA ILE A 30 33.72 20.95 -34.48
C ILE A 30 32.54 21.08 -33.52
N THR A 31 31.37 20.71 -33.97
CA THR A 31 30.24 20.49 -33.07
C THR A 31 30.22 19.02 -32.69
N ALA A 32 30.64 18.72 -31.44
CA ALA A 32 30.53 17.36 -30.90
C ALA A 32 29.04 17.07 -30.65
N THR A 33 28.53 15.98 -31.19
CA THR A 33 27.15 15.53 -31.01
C THR A 33 27.14 14.07 -30.55
N GLY A 34 26.19 13.69 -29.75
CA GLY A 34 26.06 12.32 -29.26
C GLY A 34 24.82 12.09 -28.41
N ARG A 35 24.74 10.89 -27.89
CA ARG A 35 23.70 10.46 -26.96
C ARG A 35 24.33 9.81 -25.72
N VAL A 36 23.89 10.23 -24.54
CA VAL A 36 24.29 9.66 -23.26
C VAL A 36 23.15 8.80 -22.75
N VAL A 37 23.46 7.55 -22.40
CA VAL A 37 22.49 6.55 -21.93
C VAL A 37 23.04 5.83 -20.68
N ASP A 38 22.17 5.19 -19.94
CA ASP A 38 22.56 4.27 -18.88
C ASP A 38 22.89 2.86 -19.43
N ALA A 39 23.20 1.93 -18.55
CA ALA A 39 23.46 0.53 -18.90
C ALA A 39 22.23 -0.17 -19.52
N ASN A 40 21.01 0.31 -19.22
CA ASN A 40 19.75 -0.20 -19.77
C ASN A 40 19.38 0.46 -21.11
N GLN A 41 20.25 1.34 -21.65
CA GLN A 41 20.02 2.14 -22.84
C GLN A 41 18.92 3.22 -22.65
N ASP A 42 18.51 3.48 -21.43
CA ASP A 42 17.60 4.59 -21.13
C ASP A 42 18.38 5.91 -21.22
N PRO A 43 17.82 6.96 -21.84
CA PRO A 43 18.50 8.23 -22.01
C PRO A 43 18.75 8.90 -20.65
N LEU A 44 19.98 9.32 -20.40
CA LEU A 44 20.33 10.10 -19.23
C LEU A 44 20.07 11.58 -19.52
N ILE A 45 18.95 12.05 -19.05
CA ILE A 45 18.44 13.42 -19.27
C ILE A 45 19.14 14.37 -18.30
N GLY A 46 19.70 15.48 -18.82
CA GLY A 46 20.44 16.44 -17.98
C GLY A 46 21.86 16.00 -17.62
N ALA A 47 22.41 14.95 -18.25
CA ALA A 47 23.81 14.60 -18.11
C ALA A 47 24.69 15.77 -18.59
N THR A 48 25.66 16.13 -17.78
CA THR A 48 26.54 17.28 -18.04
C THR A 48 27.71 16.88 -18.91
N ILE A 49 27.95 17.61 -20.01
CA ILE A 49 29.09 17.44 -20.89
C ILE A 49 29.93 18.72 -20.84
N LYS A 50 31.18 18.63 -20.36
CA LYS A 50 32.12 19.76 -20.27
C LYS A 50 33.38 19.50 -21.09
N VAL A 51 33.94 20.54 -21.67
CA VAL A 51 35.26 20.44 -22.31
C VAL A 51 36.34 20.50 -21.23
N VAL A 52 37.15 19.44 -21.12
CA VAL A 52 38.26 19.38 -20.13
C VAL A 52 39.24 20.50 -20.42
N GLY A 53 39.51 21.38 -19.44
CA GLY A 53 40.40 22.53 -19.59
C GLY A 53 39.83 23.72 -20.39
N GLY A 54 38.49 23.70 -20.73
CA GLY A 54 37.80 24.77 -21.43
C GLY A 54 36.62 25.30 -20.65
N SER A 55 36.02 26.45 -21.09
CA SER A 55 34.85 27.06 -20.49
C SER A 55 33.51 26.61 -21.12
N GLY A 56 33.55 25.75 -22.13
CA GLY A 56 32.36 25.26 -22.85
C GLY A 56 31.72 24.02 -22.19
N GLY A 57 30.43 24.00 -22.07
CA GLY A 57 29.65 22.84 -21.59
C GLY A 57 28.21 22.88 -22.11
N THR A 58 27.57 21.72 -22.09
CA THR A 58 26.14 21.52 -22.42
C THR A 58 25.58 20.41 -21.54
N ILE A 59 24.28 20.21 -21.63
CA ILE A 59 23.60 19.08 -20.97
C ILE A 59 22.80 18.31 -22.01
N THR A 60 22.53 17.03 -21.72
CA THR A 60 21.70 16.20 -22.59
C THR A 60 20.23 16.56 -22.51
N ASP A 61 19.57 16.42 -23.65
CA ASP A 61 18.10 16.53 -23.78
C ASP A 61 17.38 15.24 -23.33
N PHE A 62 16.07 15.13 -23.56
CA PHE A 62 15.23 13.96 -23.21
C PHE A 62 15.62 12.66 -23.85
N GLU A 63 16.18 12.75 -25.02
CA GLU A 63 16.67 11.59 -25.73
C GLU A 63 18.09 11.23 -25.32
N GLY A 64 18.62 11.95 -24.31
CA GLY A 64 20.03 11.84 -23.93
C GLY A 64 20.97 12.46 -24.94
N LYS A 65 20.49 13.21 -25.96
CA LYS A 65 21.30 13.82 -27.00
C LYS A 65 21.95 15.12 -26.51
N PHE A 66 23.13 15.40 -27.00
CA PHE A 66 23.85 16.66 -26.75
C PHE A 66 24.47 17.22 -28.02
N SER A 67 24.69 18.53 -28.04
CA SER A 67 25.42 19.25 -29.06
C SER A 67 26.29 20.29 -28.38
N LEU A 68 27.61 20.24 -28.61
CA LEU A 68 28.59 21.12 -27.96
C LEU A 68 29.66 21.58 -28.95
N PRO A 69 29.73 22.88 -29.24
CA PRO A 69 30.85 23.44 -30.04
C PRO A 69 32.17 23.31 -29.23
N CYS A 70 33.18 22.67 -29.80
CA CYS A 70 34.51 22.51 -29.17
C CYS A 70 35.61 22.39 -30.20
N LYS A 71 36.86 22.45 -29.75
CA LYS A 71 38.05 22.21 -30.61
C LYS A 71 38.11 20.76 -31.04
N GLN A 72 38.52 20.50 -32.27
CA GLN A 72 38.74 19.14 -32.75
C GLN A 72 39.79 18.42 -31.89
N GLY A 73 39.47 17.19 -31.46
CA GLY A 73 40.30 16.41 -30.55
C GLY A 73 40.24 16.76 -29.07
N ALA A 74 39.36 17.72 -28.68
CA ALA A 74 39.10 18.02 -27.27
C ALA A 74 38.61 16.78 -26.51
N THR A 75 38.90 16.68 -25.24
CA THR A 75 38.33 15.65 -24.35
C THR A 75 37.10 16.23 -23.66
N LEU A 76 36.02 15.49 -23.76
CA LEU A 76 34.76 15.79 -23.09
C LEU A 76 34.70 15.02 -21.76
N ASP A 77 34.42 15.70 -20.66
CA ASP A 77 34.03 15.09 -19.38
C ASP A 77 32.51 14.96 -19.36
N VAL A 78 32.06 13.74 -19.37
CA VAL A 78 30.60 13.41 -19.34
C VAL A 78 30.25 12.86 -17.98
N SER A 79 29.41 13.58 -17.26
CA SER A 79 29.02 13.26 -15.90
C SER A 79 27.49 13.35 -15.72
N TYR A 80 26.99 12.47 -14.89
CA TYR A 80 25.57 12.49 -14.47
C TYR A 80 25.49 12.07 -13.01
N VAL A 81 24.54 12.64 -12.29
CA VAL A 81 24.36 12.37 -10.86
C VAL A 81 24.07 10.87 -10.64
N GLY A 82 24.88 10.21 -9.82
CA GLY A 82 24.76 8.79 -9.54
C GLY A 82 25.47 7.86 -10.56
N TYR A 83 26.27 8.42 -11.47
CA TYR A 83 26.98 7.67 -12.49
C TYR A 83 28.50 7.99 -12.49
N VAL A 84 29.29 7.00 -12.85
CA VAL A 84 30.75 7.18 -13.02
C VAL A 84 31.02 8.07 -14.22
N SER A 85 31.70 9.22 -14.02
CA SER A 85 32.06 10.15 -15.08
C SER A 85 33.00 9.49 -16.10
N GLN A 86 32.79 9.78 -17.38
CA GLN A 86 33.66 9.29 -18.48
C GLN A 86 34.30 10.42 -19.25
N HIS A 87 35.59 10.24 -19.59
CA HIS A 87 36.31 11.12 -20.51
C HIS A 87 36.27 10.53 -21.92
N VAL A 88 35.63 11.25 -22.86
CA VAL A 88 35.47 10.82 -24.25
C VAL A 88 36.03 11.87 -25.20
N LYS A 89 36.72 11.49 -26.28
CA LYS A 89 37.15 12.45 -27.29
C LYS A 89 35.98 13.00 -28.08
N ALA A 90 36.00 14.31 -28.32
CA ALA A 90 34.98 15.01 -29.07
C ALA A 90 34.86 14.45 -30.51
N GLY A 91 33.65 14.19 -30.95
CA GLY A 91 33.30 13.64 -32.26
C GLY A 91 31.82 13.82 -32.57
N THR A 92 31.38 13.42 -33.74
CA THR A 92 29.99 13.44 -34.15
C THR A 92 29.32 12.05 -33.98
N GLY A 93 28.06 11.99 -33.52
CA GLY A 93 27.31 10.72 -33.36
C GLY A 93 27.86 9.84 -32.24
N LEU A 94 28.42 10.39 -31.19
CA LEU A 94 28.94 9.65 -30.03
C LEU A 94 27.80 8.95 -29.28
N ARG A 95 28.00 7.69 -28.91
CA ARG A 95 27.12 6.97 -27.97
C ARG A 95 27.90 6.69 -26.70
N ILE A 96 27.53 7.32 -25.61
CA ILE A 96 28.23 7.30 -24.34
C ILE A 96 27.30 6.60 -23.32
N THR A 97 27.79 5.46 -22.80
CA THR A 97 27.06 4.73 -21.76
C THR A 97 27.71 5.02 -20.42
N LEU A 98 27.00 5.71 -19.52
CA LEU A 98 27.47 5.89 -18.15
C LEU A 98 27.01 4.72 -17.29
N ASN A 99 27.89 4.26 -16.41
CA ASN A 99 27.56 3.22 -15.42
C ASN A 99 27.18 3.88 -14.09
N GLU A 100 26.19 3.34 -13.41
CA GLU A 100 25.84 3.79 -12.06
C GLU A 100 27.04 3.64 -11.10
N ASP A 101 27.26 4.66 -10.28
CA ASP A 101 28.29 4.66 -9.23
C ASP A 101 27.60 4.50 -7.88
N ALA A 102 27.77 3.34 -7.24
CA ALA A 102 27.14 3.04 -5.95
C ALA A 102 27.57 4.03 -4.84
N LYS A 103 28.78 4.59 -4.92
CA LYS A 103 29.28 5.59 -3.96
C LYS A 103 28.65 6.96 -4.19
N THR A 104 28.51 7.39 -5.44
CA THR A 104 27.90 8.67 -5.82
C THR A 104 26.37 8.60 -5.70
N LEU A 105 25.76 7.43 -5.89
CA LEU A 105 24.30 7.22 -5.71
C LEU A 105 23.87 7.53 -4.28
N ASP A 106 24.57 7.05 -3.26
CA ASP A 106 24.22 7.30 -1.85
C ASP A 106 24.43 8.78 -1.45
N GLU A 107 25.33 9.51 -2.10
CA GLU A 107 25.59 10.94 -1.82
C GLU A 107 24.59 11.88 -2.51
N THR A 108 23.91 11.44 -3.55
CA THR A 108 23.07 12.31 -4.40
C THR A 108 21.58 11.96 -4.40
N VAL A 109 21.20 10.76 -3.93
CA VAL A 109 19.77 10.40 -3.79
C VAL A 109 19.12 11.30 -2.76
N VAL A 110 18.09 12.04 -3.20
CA VAL A 110 17.26 12.89 -2.37
C VAL A 110 16.04 12.11 -1.93
N VAL A 111 15.81 12.04 -0.63
CA VAL A 111 14.73 11.26 0.01
C VAL A 111 13.76 12.22 0.69
N GLY A 112 12.48 11.94 0.59
CA GLY A 112 11.45 12.66 1.33
C GLY A 112 11.57 12.39 2.84
N VAL A 113 11.68 13.44 3.64
CA VAL A 113 11.83 13.33 5.12
C VAL A 113 10.71 14.05 5.88
N GLY A 114 9.56 14.22 5.24
CA GLY A 114 8.47 15.08 5.74
C GLY A 114 8.87 16.57 5.71
N TYR A 115 7.97 17.44 5.31
CA TYR A 115 8.20 18.89 5.19
C TYR A 115 9.54 19.29 4.52
N GLY A 116 10.03 18.47 3.58
CA GLY A 116 11.26 18.71 2.84
C GLY A 116 11.94 17.42 2.37
N THR A 117 13.12 17.59 1.80
CA THR A 117 13.94 16.50 1.29
C THR A 117 15.34 16.60 1.88
N MET A 118 16.00 15.45 2.06
CA MET A 118 17.39 15.34 2.49
C MET A 118 18.17 14.38 1.59
N ARG A 119 19.48 14.53 1.54
CA ARG A 119 20.32 13.51 0.89
C ARG A 119 20.27 12.22 1.71
N LYS A 120 20.23 11.08 1.05
CA LYS A 120 20.27 9.77 1.72
C LYS A 120 21.48 9.62 2.64
N SER A 121 22.62 10.20 2.24
CA SER A 121 23.84 10.26 3.03
C SER A 121 23.66 10.92 4.41
N ASP A 122 22.81 11.93 4.50
CA ASP A 122 22.64 12.79 5.67
C ASP A 122 21.51 12.30 6.60
N LEU A 123 20.82 11.23 6.21
CA LEU A 123 19.74 10.66 7.00
C LEU A 123 20.26 10.02 8.29
N THR A 124 19.62 10.34 9.40
CA THR A 124 19.88 9.74 10.73
C THR A 124 18.85 8.68 11.12
N GLY A 125 17.65 8.74 10.53
CA GLY A 125 16.55 7.78 10.75
C GLY A 125 16.55 6.61 9.75
N SER A 126 15.70 5.62 10.03
CA SER A 126 15.49 4.44 9.17
C SER A 126 14.49 4.76 8.06
N ILE A 127 14.98 4.91 6.84
CA ILE A 127 14.16 5.19 5.65
C ILE A 127 14.54 4.21 4.53
N ALA A 128 13.51 3.59 3.92
CA ALA A 128 13.69 2.74 2.75
C ALA A 128 13.04 3.40 1.53
N THR A 129 13.82 3.56 0.45
CA THR A 129 13.35 4.15 -0.82
C THR A 129 13.15 3.06 -1.86
N VAL A 130 11.99 3.06 -2.53
CA VAL A 130 11.68 2.21 -3.68
C VAL A 130 11.43 3.12 -4.88
N ASN A 131 12.28 3.03 -5.88
CA ASN A 131 12.18 3.84 -7.10
C ASN A 131 11.22 3.21 -8.12
N ALA A 132 10.75 3.99 -9.10
CA ALA A 132 9.82 3.56 -10.15
C ALA A 132 10.31 2.31 -10.91
N LYS A 133 11.62 2.15 -11.11
CA LYS A 133 12.23 0.99 -11.78
C LYS A 133 12.03 -0.32 -10.98
N ASP A 134 12.00 -0.23 -9.64
CA ASP A 134 11.90 -1.36 -8.72
C ASP A 134 10.44 -1.66 -8.31
N LEU A 135 9.51 -0.76 -8.62
CA LEU A 135 8.09 -0.95 -8.36
C LEU A 135 7.50 -2.05 -9.24
N ARG A 136 6.49 -2.74 -8.74
CA ARG A 136 5.76 -3.77 -9.49
C ARG A 136 5.13 -3.17 -10.75
N LYS A 137 5.24 -3.89 -11.87
CA LYS A 137 4.60 -3.58 -13.15
C LYS A 137 3.56 -4.67 -13.45
N GLY A 138 2.57 -4.41 -14.31
CA GLY A 138 1.52 -5.35 -14.69
C GLY A 138 0.13 -4.84 -14.34
N VAL A 139 -0.84 -5.76 -14.13
CA VAL A 139 -2.21 -5.41 -13.73
C VAL A 139 -2.23 -5.04 -12.25
N ILE A 140 -2.31 -3.75 -11.95
CA ILE A 140 -2.33 -3.23 -10.59
C ILE A 140 -3.73 -2.74 -10.28
N THR A 141 -4.42 -3.41 -9.37
CA THR A 141 -5.76 -3.04 -8.91
C THR A 141 -5.72 -2.08 -7.73
N SER A 142 -4.65 -2.11 -6.93
CA SER A 142 -4.44 -1.20 -5.80
C SER A 142 -2.97 -0.77 -5.73
N THR A 143 -2.73 0.51 -5.43
CA THR A 143 -1.38 1.12 -5.45
C THR A 143 -0.46 0.51 -4.38
N GLU A 144 -1.01 0.03 -3.27
CA GLU A 144 -0.30 -0.66 -2.17
C GLU A 144 0.47 -1.89 -2.65
N GLN A 145 -0.06 -2.61 -3.65
CA GLN A 145 0.56 -3.81 -4.21
C GLN A 145 1.94 -3.55 -4.84
N MET A 146 2.24 -2.31 -5.20
CA MET A 146 3.55 -1.92 -5.76
C MET A 146 4.70 -2.11 -4.77
N LEU A 147 4.42 -2.05 -3.46
CA LEU A 147 5.39 -2.21 -2.37
C LEU A 147 5.56 -3.65 -1.89
N GLN A 148 4.78 -4.60 -2.41
CA GLN A 148 4.76 -5.98 -1.92
C GLN A 148 6.12 -6.66 -2.08
N GLY A 149 6.73 -7.08 -0.95
CA GLY A 149 8.05 -7.73 -0.91
C GLY A 149 9.23 -6.79 -1.22
N LYS A 150 9.03 -5.46 -1.31
CA LYS A 150 10.10 -4.51 -1.66
C LYS A 150 10.78 -3.87 -0.46
N VAL A 151 10.11 -3.77 0.67
CA VAL A 151 10.60 -3.08 1.87
C VAL A 151 10.65 -4.05 3.04
N ALA A 152 11.82 -4.22 3.64
CA ALA A 152 11.96 -5.03 4.84
C ALA A 152 11.13 -4.44 6.00
N GLY A 153 10.37 -5.29 6.69
CA GLY A 153 9.48 -4.90 7.77
C GLY A 153 8.09 -4.39 7.34
N LEU A 154 7.86 -4.16 6.03
CA LEU A 154 6.54 -3.83 5.49
C LEU A 154 5.87 -5.09 4.95
N SER A 155 4.72 -5.45 5.49
CA SER A 155 3.84 -6.47 4.94
C SER A 155 2.68 -5.81 4.19
N VAL A 156 2.41 -6.32 2.99
CA VAL A 156 1.26 -5.96 2.16
C VAL A 156 0.43 -7.22 2.01
N VAL A 157 -0.77 -7.24 2.57
CA VAL A 157 -1.66 -8.41 2.57
C VAL A 157 -2.87 -8.11 1.70
N GLN A 158 -3.07 -8.95 0.70
CA GLN A 158 -4.27 -8.91 -0.13
C GLN A 158 -5.16 -10.11 0.23
N SER A 159 -6.23 -9.87 0.96
CA SER A 159 -7.13 -10.93 1.44
C SER A 159 -8.19 -11.38 0.44
N SER A 160 -8.35 -10.66 -0.67
CA SER A 160 -9.40 -10.91 -1.68
C SER A 160 -8.86 -10.73 -3.09
N GLY A 161 -9.37 -11.52 -4.04
CA GLY A 161 -9.11 -11.38 -5.48
C GLY A 161 -10.08 -10.45 -6.21
N ALA A 162 -11.06 -9.84 -5.53
CA ALA A 162 -12.04 -8.92 -6.12
C ALA A 162 -11.35 -7.65 -6.63
N VAL A 163 -11.82 -7.12 -7.77
CA VAL A 163 -11.15 -5.99 -8.44
C VAL A 163 -11.26 -4.67 -7.69
N GLU A 164 -12.23 -4.53 -6.80
CA GLU A 164 -12.43 -3.37 -5.92
C GLU A 164 -11.71 -3.48 -4.58
N SER A 165 -11.13 -4.65 -4.26
CA SER A 165 -10.45 -4.87 -2.97
C SER A 165 -9.12 -4.14 -2.90
N GLY A 166 -8.89 -3.43 -1.79
CA GLY A 166 -7.61 -2.88 -1.41
C GLY A 166 -6.65 -3.93 -0.82
N SER A 167 -5.50 -3.48 -0.38
CA SER A 167 -4.52 -4.28 0.36
C SER A 167 -4.24 -3.64 1.71
N SER A 168 -4.08 -4.46 2.75
CA SER A 168 -3.69 -4.02 4.08
C SER A 168 -2.18 -3.82 4.16
N LEU A 169 -1.75 -2.68 4.70
CA LEU A 169 -0.34 -2.35 4.93
C LEU A 169 -0.01 -2.41 6.42
N ARG A 170 1.07 -3.10 6.80
CA ARG A 170 1.59 -3.11 8.18
C ARG A 170 3.10 -2.99 8.21
N LEU A 171 3.60 -2.10 9.05
CA LEU A 171 5.03 -1.88 9.24
C LEU A 171 5.47 -2.29 10.64
N ARG A 172 6.43 -3.26 10.74
CA ARG A 172 6.98 -3.76 12.02
C ARG A 172 5.90 -4.27 12.97
N GLY A 173 4.91 -5.02 12.45
CA GLY A 173 3.73 -5.45 13.20
C GLY A 173 2.70 -4.34 13.45
N GLY A 174 1.60 -4.67 14.13
CA GLY A 174 0.61 -3.68 14.57
C GLY A 174 1.01 -3.06 15.90
N THR A 175 0.49 -1.88 16.20
CA THR A 175 0.73 -1.15 17.46
C THR A 175 -0.51 -1.02 18.33
N SER A 176 -1.69 -1.27 17.81
CA SER A 176 -2.97 -1.08 18.49
C SER A 176 -3.87 -2.29 18.38
N LEU A 177 -4.71 -2.51 19.39
CA LEU A 177 -5.77 -3.53 19.36
C LEU A 177 -7.06 -2.98 18.74
N SER A 178 -7.34 -1.69 18.87
CA SER A 178 -8.61 -1.07 18.44
C SER A 178 -8.45 0.10 17.46
N ALA A 179 -7.27 0.76 17.41
CA ALA A 179 -6.99 1.81 16.45
C ALA A 179 -6.35 1.25 15.16
N SER A 180 -6.27 2.09 14.11
CA SER A 180 -5.65 1.69 12.84
C SER A 180 -4.18 1.31 13.01
N ASN A 181 -3.78 0.26 12.34
CA ASN A 181 -2.41 -0.24 12.25
C ASN A 181 -1.73 0.08 10.91
N GLY A 182 -2.41 0.78 9.99
CA GLY A 182 -1.87 1.20 8.70
C GLY A 182 -0.91 2.40 8.82
N PRO A 183 0.13 2.49 7.96
CA PRO A 183 1.01 3.63 7.90
C PRO A 183 0.30 4.87 7.34
N LEU A 184 0.77 6.07 7.72
CA LEU A 184 0.32 7.32 7.11
C LEU A 184 0.79 7.42 5.66
N ILE A 185 -0.11 7.70 4.74
CA ILE A 185 0.23 7.97 3.34
C ILE A 185 0.37 9.48 3.15
N VAL A 186 1.47 9.91 2.53
CA VAL A 186 1.74 11.31 2.18
C VAL A 186 2.00 11.38 0.68
N VAL A 187 1.15 12.06 -0.05
CA VAL A 187 1.30 12.22 -1.50
C VAL A 187 1.75 13.65 -1.81
N ASP A 188 2.91 13.78 -2.41
CA ASP A 188 3.44 15.09 -2.82
C ASP A 188 3.49 16.15 -1.69
N GLY A 189 3.66 15.69 -0.45
CA GLY A 189 3.67 16.53 0.73
C GLY A 189 2.30 16.79 1.34
N VAL A 190 1.23 16.15 0.86
CA VAL A 190 -0.12 16.19 1.46
C VAL A 190 -0.32 14.93 2.29
N PRO A 191 -0.38 14.98 3.63
CA PRO A 191 -0.54 13.82 4.48
C PRO A 191 -2.00 13.38 4.64
N GLY A 192 -2.21 12.05 4.67
CA GLY A 192 -3.51 11.41 4.91
C GLY A 192 -4.37 11.22 3.67
N VAL A 193 -3.79 11.31 2.49
CA VAL A 193 -4.45 11.07 1.20
C VAL A 193 -4.71 9.58 0.99
N ASP A 194 -5.87 9.24 0.39
CA ASP A 194 -6.14 7.87 -0.08
C ASP A 194 -5.08 7.47 -1.12
N PHE A 195 -4.36 6.38 -0.85
CA PHE A 195 -3.27 5.91 -1.71
C PHE A 195 -3.71 5.64 -3.15
N ASN A 196 -4.96 5.23 -3.34
CA ASN A 196 -5.56 4.98 -4.65
C ASN A 196 -6.03 6.25 -5.38
N SER A 197 -5.80 7.45 -4.82
CA SER A 197 -5.97 8.73 -5.51
C SER A 197 -4.88 9.00 -6.54
N VAL A 198 -3.72 8.32 -6.41
CA VAL A 198 -2.58 8.45 -7.33
C VAL A 198 -2.52 7.26 -8.27
N GLN A 199 -2.29 7.54 -9.56
CA GLN A 199 -2.12 6.46 -10.54
C GLN A 199 -0.73 5.84 -10.43
N PRO A 200 -0.62 4.48 -10.46
CA PRO A 200 0.67 3.79 -10.39
C PRO A 200 1.71 4.26 -11.40
N SER A 201 1.27 4.65 -12.61
CA SER A 201 2.15 5.15 -13.69
C SER A 201 2.75 6.52 -13.41
N GLU A 202 2.25 7.25 -12.41
CA GLU A 202 2.70 8.59 -12.05
C GLU A 202 3.75 8.60 -10.95
N ILE A 203 3.96 7.48 -10.28
CA ILE A 203 4.84 7.37 -9.10
C ILE A 203 6.29 7.23 -9.54
N VAL A 204 7.14 8.11 -9.02
CA VAL A 204 8.61 8.11 -9.23
C VAL A 204 9.34 7.38 -8.12
N SER A 205 8.93 7.63 -6.87
CA SER A 205 9.50 6.97 -5.71
C SER A 205 8.48 6.86 -4.58
N MET A 206 8.73 5.89 -3.72
CA MET A 206 8.06 5.72 -2.44
C MET A 206 9.11 5.61 -1.34
N ASP A 207 9.07 6.54 -0.40
CA ASP A 207 9.98 6.57 0.75
C ASP A 207 9.22 6.11 1.99
N VAL A 208 9.69 5.01 2.61
CA VAL A 208 9.05 4.41 3.80
C VAL A 208 9.86 4.76 5.05
N LEU A 209 9.30 5.63 5.89
CA LEU A 209 9.85 6.04 7.18
C LEU A 209 9.46 4.98 8.22
N LYS A 210 10.44 4.19 8.68
CA LYS A 210 10.19 2.97 9.46
C LYS A 210 10.34 3.15 10.96
N ASP A 211 11.07 4.14 11.41
CA ASP A 211 11.32 4.38 12.83
C ASP A 211 10.64 5.66 13.35
N ALA A 212 10.47 5.70 14.66
CA ALA A 212 9.84 6.84 15.31
C ALA A 212 10.65 8.13 15.15
N SER A 213 11.98 8.07 14.97
CA SER A 213 12.81 9.27 14.80
C SER A 213 12.59 9.94 13.45
N ALA A 214 12.39 9.16 12.38
CA ALA A 214 12.04 9.66 11.06
C ALA A 214 10.56 10.09 10.97
N ALA A 215 9.65 9.35 11.63
CA ALA A 215 8.21 9.57 11.58
C ALA A 215 7.68 10.64 12.55
N ALA A 216 8.46 11.03 13.60
CA ALA A 216 8.02 11.94 14.66
C ALA A 216 7.56 13.32 14.17
N ILE A 217 8.06 13.79 13.04
CA ILE A 217 7.61 15.05 12.45
C ILE A 217 6.12 15.01 12.05
N TYR A 218 5.53 13.81 11.86
CA TYR A 218 4.11 13.56 11.63
C TYR A 218 3.32 13.25 12.92
N GLY A 219 4.01 13.18 14.08
CA GLY A 219 3.45 13.10 15.43
C GLY A 219 2.50 11.94 15.64
N SER A 220 1.28 12.28 16.02
CA SER A 220 0.20 11.34 16.31
C SER A 220 -0.28 10.50 15.11
N ARG A 221 0.15 10.83 13.90
CA ARG A 221 -0.19 10.08 12.68
C ARG A 221 0.94 9.15 12.23
N GLY A 222 2.12 9.21 12.90
CA GLY A 222 3.34 8.51 12.53
C GLY A 222 3.61 7.19 13.26
N ALA A 223 2.76 6.73 14.20
CA ALA A 223 3.02 5.54 15.05
C ALA A 223 3.25 4.25 14.26
N ASN A 224 2.55 4.09 13.14
CA ASN A 224 2.65 2.92 12.26
C ASN A 224 3.60 3.14 11.08
N GLY A 225 4.45 4.20 11.15
CA GLY A 225 5.31 4.64 10.06
C GLY A 225 4.61 5.52 9.03
N VAL A 226 5.38 5.97 8.06
CA VAL A 226 4.90 6.89 7.01
C VAL A 226 5.39 6.42 5.64
N ILE A 227 4.54 6.46 4.64
CA ILE A 227 4.89 6.22 3.24
C ILE A 227 4.73 7.53 2.48
N ILE A 228 5.84 8.10 2.03
CA ILE A 228 5.86 9.31 1.22
C ILE A 228 5.89 8.90 -0.24
N VAL A 229 4.89 9.28 -0.99
CA VAL A 229 4.74 9.04 -2.42
C VAL A 229 5.12 10.30 -3.16
N THR A 230 6.13 10.20 -4.00
CA THR A 230 6.54 11.29 -4.89
C THR A 230 6.07 10.96 -6.29
N THR A 231 5.24 11.84 -6.85
CA THR A 231 4.83 11.74 -8.25
C THR A 231 5.81 12.46 -9.15
N ASN A 232 5.77 12.16 -10.44
CA ASN A 232 6.64 12.79 -11.42
C ASN A 232 6.28 14.28 -11.56
N ARG A 233 6.99 15.13 -10.84
CA ARG A 233 6.94 16.58 -10.97
C ARG A 233 8.13 16.99 -11.83
N GLN A 234 7.90 17.23 -13.10
CA GLN A 234 8.98 17.73 -13.91
C GLN A 234 9.27 19.19 -13.52
N GLY A 235 10.45 19.39 -12.95
CA GLY A 235 11.07 20.67 -12.71
C GLY A 235 12.53 20.53 -13.02
N GLY A 236 12.97 21.03 -14.14
CA GLY A 236 14.38 20.98 -14.56
C GLY A 236 14.79 22.26 -15.27
N GLU A 237 16.10 22.56 -15.28
CA GLU A 237 16.67 23.74 -15.95
C GLU A 237 16.54 23.71 -17.48
N CYS A 238 16.00 22.62 -18.06
CA CYS A 238 15.91 22.38 -19.50
C CYS A 238 14.49 22.49 -20.03
N GLU A 239 14.31 23.17 -21.16
CA GLU A 239 13.04 23.14 -21.92
C GLU A 239 12.78 21.73 -22.45
N GLN A 240 11.64 21.19 -22.11
CA GLN A 240 11.30 19.83 -22.46
C GLN A 240 9.79 19.64 -22.68
N ASN A 241 9.45 18.91 -23.75
CA ASN A 241 8.09 18.43 -24.01
C ASN A 241 8.14 16.91 -24.18
N SER A 242 7.23 16.19 -23.57
CA SER A 242 7.13 14.75 -23.70
C SER A 242 5.67 14.34 -23.77
N LEU A 243 5.35 13.47 -24.72
CA LEU A 243 4.08 12.77 -24.81
C LEU A 243 4.36 11.27 -24.63
N GLN A 244 3.66 10.63 -23.70
CA GLN A 244 3.83 9.20 -23.41
C GLN A 244 2.48 8.50 -23.46
N TYR A 245 2.51 7.29 -23.98
CA TYR A 245 1.40 6.36 -23.90
C TYR A 245 1.86 5.07 -23.25
N ASN A 246 1.12 4.61 -22.21
CA ASN A 246 1.32 3.33 -21.55
C ASN A 246 0.02 2.54 -21.60
N GLY A 247 0.05 1.35 -22.19
CA GLY A 247 -1.14 0.50 -22.29
C GLY A 247 -0.83 -0.97 -22.08
N TYR A 248 -1.82 -1.71 -21.55
CA TYR A 248 -1.75 -3.15 -21.46
C TYR A 248 -3.13 -3.80 -21.60
N VAL A 249 -3.14 -5.08 -21.97
CA VAL A 249 -4.27 -6.00 -21.90
C VAL A 249 -3.85 -7.20 -21.06
N GLY A 250 -4.67 -7.60 -20.10
CA GLY A 250 -4.45 -8.72 -19.20
C GLY A 250 -5.55 -9.76 -19.27
N PHE A 251 -5.17 -11.03 -19.12
CA PHE A 251 -6.04 -12.20 -19.11
C PHE A 251 -5.88 -12.90 -17.77
N ALA A 252 -6.94 -13.01 -17.00
CA ALA A 252 -6.91 -13.59 -15.67
C ALA A 252 -7.84 -14.79 -15.55
N SER A 253 -7.37 -15.83 -14.84
CA SER A 253 -8.14 -17.02 -14.47
C SER A 253 -7.96 -17.33 -12.99
N VAL A 254 -8.82 -18.17 -12.42
CA VAL A 254 -8.68 -18.64 -11.03
C VAL A 254 -7.36 -19.38 -10.85
N ALA A 255 -6.60 -19.05 -9.80
CA ALA A 255 -5.32 -19.69 -9.51
C ALA A 255 -5.48 -21.07 -8.85
N LYS A 256 -6.47 -21.23 -7.96
CA LYS A 256 -6.78 -22.46 -7.21
C LYS A 256 -8.26 -22.51 -6.82
N ASN A 257 -8.90 -23.65 -7.00
CA ASN A 257 -10.24 -23.95 -6.55
C ASN A 257 -10.22 -24.88 -5.33
N MET A 258 -11.36 -25.01 -4.63
CA MET A 258 -11.55 -25.99 -3.56
C MET A 258 -11.81 -27.38 -4.15
N ASP A 259 -11.16 -28.39 -3.56
CA ASP A 259 -11.30 -29.79 -3.97
C ASP A 259 -12.57 -30.41 -3.36
N VAL A 260 -13.74 -30.06 -3.88
CA VAL A 260 -15.03 -30.62 -3.52
C VAL A 260 -15.37 -31.83 -4.42
N LEU A 261 -16.33 -32.67 -4.00
CA LEU A 261 -16.73 -33.83 -4.80
C LEU A 261 -17.33 -33.40 -6.14
N SER A 262 -16.88 -34.02 -7.22
CA SER A 262 -17.59 -34.04 -8.49
C SER A 262 -18.84 -34.92 -8.42
N ALA A 263 -19.81 -34.76 -9.36
CA ALA A 263 -21.01 -35.57 -9.39
C ALA A 263 -20.72 -37.09 -9.46
N ASN A 264 -19.68 -37.50 -10.20
CA ASN A 264 -19.26 -38.89 -10.31
C ASN A 264 -18.67 -39.42 -8.99
N GLN A 265 -17.85 -38.66 -8.29
CA GLN A 265 -17.33 -39.04 -6.97
C GLN A 265 -18.46 -39.13 -5.96
N TRP A 266 -19.38 -38.13 -5.95
CA TRP A 266 -20.55 -38.13 -5.07
C TRP A 266 -21.41 -39.39 -5.27
N ARG A 267 -21.78 -39.75 -6.52
CA ARG A 267 -22.49 -40.98 -6.87
C ARG A 267 -21.72 -42.22 -6.46
N GLY A 268 -20.40 -42.20 -6.59
CA GLY A 268 -19.52 -43.30 -6.15
C GLY A 268 -19.60 -43.55 -4.66
N TYR A 269 -19.49 -42.46 -3.86
CA TYR A 269 -19.58 -42.58 -2.38
C TYR A 269 -20.99 -42.94 -1.92
N VAL A 270 -22.05 -42.41 -2.51
CA VAL A 270 -23.44 -42.80 -2.22
C VAL A 270 -23.64 -44.30 -2.40
N ARG A 271 -23.14 -44.87 -3.49
CA ARG A 271 -23.23 -46.30 -3.80
C ARG A 271 -22.36 -47.14 -2.83
N SER A 272 -21.11 -46.75 -2.60
CA SER A 272 -20.18 -47.53 -1.77
C SER A 272 -20.61 -47.55 -0.29
N GLN A 273 -21.26 -46.50 0.20
CA GLN A 273 -21.74 -46.38 1.56
C GLN A 273 -23.21 -46.78 1.74
N ASN A 274 -23.90 -47.19 0.62
CA ASN A 274 -25.30 -47.58 0.58
C ASN A 274 -26.23 -46.53 1.26
N VAL A 275 -26.03 -45.23 0.92
CA VAL A 275 -26.79 -44.10 1.53
C VAL A 275 -28.20 -44.03 0.93
N ALA A 276 -29.17 -44.63 1.58
CA ALA A 276 -30.55 -44.75 1.09
C ALA A 276 -31.28 -43.41 1.01
N SER A 277 -30.87 -42.40 1.78
CA SER A 277 -31.47 -41.05 1.82
C SER A 277 -30.91 -40.11 0.72
N ALA A 278 -29.98 -40.56 -0.12
CA ALA A 278 -29.36 -39.77 -1.15
C ALA A 278 -30.30 -39.53 -2.32
N LEU A 279 -30.56 -38.28 -2.69
CA LEU A 279 -31.33 -37.86 -3.82
C LEU A 279 -30.39 -37.38 -4.93
N ASP A 280 -30.30 -38.18 -6.01
CA ASP A 280 -29.57 -37.81 -7.23
C ASP A 280 -30.52 -37.05 -8.19
N TYR A 281 -30.19 -35.78 -8.44
CA TYR A 281 -30.99 -34.92 -9.33
C TYR A 281 -30.62 -35.06 -10.80
N GLY A 282 -29.67 -35.94 -11.15
CA GLY A 282 -29.32 -36.31 -12.51
C GLY A 282 -28.32 -35.39 -13.21
N ALA A 283 -28.03 -34.21 -12.66
CA ALA A 283 -27.08 -33.27 -13.26
C ALA A 283 -25.61 -33.64 -12.96
N SER A 284 -24.70 -32.88 -13.54
CA SER A 284 -23.25 -32.90 -13.24
C SER A 284 -22.74 -31.46 -13.28
N THR A 285 -22.93 -30.74 -12.17
CA THR A 285 -22.68 -29.30 -12.05
C THR A 285 -21.37 -29.05 -11.28
N ASP A 286 -20.46 -28.33 -11.92
CA ASP A 286 -19.30 -27.75 -11.26
C ASP A 286 -19.64 -26.29 -10.90
N TRP A 287 -20.13 -26.09 -9.67
CA TRP A 287 -20.62 -24.80 -9.20
C TRP A 287 -19.55 -23.71 -9.22
N GLN A 288 -18.26 -24.06 -9.05
CA GLN A 288 -17.18 -23.09 -9.10
C GLN A 288 -17.02 -22.57 -10.53
N LYS A 289 -16.98 -23.47 -11.54
CA LYS A 289 -16.86 -23.09 -12.96
C LYS A 289 -18.08 -22.35 -13.49
N GLU A 290 -19.28 -22.60 -12.94
CA GLU A 290 -20.51 -21.88 -13.32
C GLU A 290 -20.41 -20.39 -13.00
N LEU A 291 -19.69 -20.03 -11.97
CA LEU A 291 -19.50 -18.64 -11.52
C LEU A 291 -18.23 -17.99 -12.11
N GLU A 292 -17.26 -18.78 -12.52
CA GLU A 292 -15.96 -18.31 -13.00
C GLU A 292 -15.99 -17.88 -14.46
N ARG A 293 -15.05 -17.02 -14.83
CA ARG A 293 -14.74 -16.66 -16.22
C ARG A 293 -13.25 -16.38 -16.40
N MET A 294 -12.80 -16.46 -17.66
CA MET A 294 -11.58 -15.76 -18.06
C MET A 294 -11.88 -14.25 -18.07
N ALA A 295 -11.21 -13.50 -17.22
CA ALA A 295 -11.40 -12.06 -17.11
C ALA A 295 -10.42 -11.33 -18.02
N ILE A 296 -10.90 -10.32 -18.77
CA ILE A 296 -10.09 -9.50 -19.66
C ILE A 296 -10.07 -8.08 -19.10
N SER A 297 -8.89 -7.61 -18.71
CA SER A 297 -8.68 -6.26 -18.18
C SER A 297 -7.77 -5.47 -19.12
N HIS A 298 -8.00 -4.15 -19.23
CA HIS A 298 -7.12 -3.29 -20.01
C HIS A 298 -6.96 -1.92 -19.35
N SER A 299 -5.80 -1.31 -19.63
CA SER A 299 -5.45 0.03 -19.14
C SER A 299 -4.84 0.87 -20.26
N HIS A 300 -5.21 2.15 -20.29
CA HIS A 300 -4.70 3.15 -21.22
C HIS A 300 -4.34 4.41 -20.44
N ASN A 301 -3.09 4.82 -20.49
CA ASN A 301 -2.61 6.06 -19.87
C ASN A 301 -1.94 6.93 -20.93
N ILE A 302 -2.36 8.17 -21.02
CA ILE A 302 -1.73 9.22 -21.84
C ILE A 302 -1.20 10.28 -20.87
N LEU A 303 0.04 10.64 -21.07
CA LEU A 303 0.74 11.62 -20.26
C LEU A 303 1.43 12.63 -21.15
N PHE A 304 1.10 13.91 -20.95
CA PHE A 304 1.79 15.03 -21.56
C PHE A 304 2.48 15.86 -20.48
N SER A 305 3.71 16.26 -20.74
CA SER A 305 4.46 17.13 -19.84
C SER A 305 5.27 18.16 -20.63
N SER A 306 5.34 19.36 -20.09
CA SER A 306 6.16 20.46 -20.59
C SER A 306 6.84 21.14 -19.42
N SER A 307 8.12 21.41 -19.52
CA SER A 307 8.88 22.04 -18.44
C SER A 307 9.86 23.07 -19.00
N LYS A 308 9.94 24.22 -18.33
CA LYS A 308 10.91 25.28 -18.50
C LYS A 308 11.46 25.67 -17.13
N LYS A 309 12.52 26.44 -17.07
CA LYS A 309 13.14 26.89 -15.81
C LYS A 309 12.15 27.58 -14.87
N GLU A 310 11.24 28.39 -15.43
CA GLU A 310 10.34 29.24 -14.65
C GLU A 310 8.95 28.64 -14.43
N HIS A 311 8.54 27.71 -15.27
CA HIS A 311 7.22 27.05 -15.17
C HIS A 311 7.23 25.70 -15.84
N GLY A 312 6.36 24.84 -15.39
CA GLY A 312 6.11 23.54 -16.02
C GLY A 312 4.77 22.98 -15.62
N TYR A 313 4.25 22.11 -16.47
CA TYR A 313 3.00 21.42 -16.21
C TYR A 313 3.02 20.00 -16.75
N ARG A 314 2.23 19.16 -16.12
CA ARG A 314 2.01 17.76 -16.50
C ARG A 314 0.53 17.47 -16.41
N VAL A 315 0.01 16.84 -17.46
CA VAL A 315 -1.37 16.38 -17.55
C VAL A 315 -1.37 14.90 -17.84
N SER A 316 -2.11 14.12 -17.09
CA SER A 316 -2.34 12.71 -17.40
C SER A 316 -3.83 12.38 -17.42
N ALA A 317 -4.17 11.42 -18.28
CA ALA A 317 -5.49 10.79 -18.31
C ALA A 317 -5.32 9.29 -18.38
N THR A 318 -6.01 8.57 -17.48
CA THR A 318 -5.94 7.10 -17.38
C THR A 318 -7.34 6.52 -17.42
N TYR A 319 -7.54 5.51 -18.25
CA TYR A 319 -8.74 4.68 -18.25
C TYR A 319 -8.37 3.24 -17.94
N ASN A 320 -8.99 2.66 -16.90
CA ASN A 320 -8.83 1.27 -16.52
C ASN A 320 -10.19 0.57 -16.57
N ASN A 321 -10.23 -0.59 -17.24
CA ASN A 321 -11.34 -1.53 -17.15
C ASN A 321 -10.80 -2.83 -16.56
N ASN A 322 -11.17 -3.13 -15.32
CA ASN A 322 -10.77 -4.34 -14.62
C ASN A 322 -11.96 -5.29 -14.49
N GLN A 323 -11.86 -6.47 -15.10
CA GLN A 323 -12.82 -7.53 -14.92
C GLN A 323 -12.35 -8.52 -13.85
N GLY A 324 -13.25 -8.91 -12.95
CA GLY A 324 -13.01 -9.98 -12.00
C GLY A 324 -13.19 -11.36 -12.61
N ILE A 325 -12.51 -12.36 -12.03
CA ILE A 325 -12.58 -13.77 -12.42
C ILE A 325 -13.92 -14.43 -12.08
N ILE A 326 -14.73 -13.80 -11.23
CA ILE A 326 -16.14 -14.17 -11.01
C ILE A 326 -17.01 -13.33 -11.92
N LYS A 327 -17.99 -13.97 -12.59
CA LYS A 327 -18.92 -13.31 -13.51
C LYS A 327 -19.58 -12.11 -12.82
N ARG A 328 -19.81 -11.01 -13.57
CA ARG A 328 -20.39 -9.72 -13.13
C ARG A 328 -19.50 -8.84 -12.25
N ASN A 329 -18.49 -9.35 -11.56
CA ASN A 329 -17.53 -8.49 -10.87
C ASN A 329 -16.71 -7.69 -11.89
N ASN A 330 -16.73 -6.37 -11.79
CA ASN A 330 -15.92 -5.48 -12.64
C ASN A 330 -15.77 -4.10 -12.00
N MET A 331 -14.75 -3.37 -12.43
CA MET A 331 -14.47 -2.00 -12.01
C MET A 331 -13.93 -1.18 -13.18
N ASN A 332 -14.55 -0.05 -13.45
CA ASN A 332 -14.08 0.95 -14.39
C ASN A 332 -13.57 2.16 -13.62
N ARG A 333 -12.40 2.66 -13.98
CA ARG A 333 -11.82 3.89 -13.44
C ARG A 333 -11.42 4.83 -14.56
N LEU A 334 -11.90 6.06 -14.48
CA LEU A 334 -11.38 7.18 -15.24
C LEU A 334 -10.67 8.12 -14.25
N ALA A 335 -9.40 8.36 -14.49
CA ALA A 335 -8.58 9.22 -13.63
C ALA A 335 -7.90 10.31 -14.46
N GLY A 336 -7.86 11.53 -13.93
CA GLY A 336 -7.14 12.65 -14.48
C GLY A 336 -6.27 13.31 -13.43
N SER A 337 -5.07 13.73 -13.80
CA SER A 337 -4.20 14.54 -12.95
C SER A 337 -3.62 15.72 -13.74
N LEU A 338 -3.52 16.84 -13.04
CA LEU A 338 -2.80 18.04 -13.46
C LEU A 338 -1.86 18.44 -12.34
N THR A 339 -0.58 18.57 -12.63
CA THR A 339 0.39 19.20 -11.74
C THR A 339 1.10 20.32 -12.47
N ALA A 340 1.31 21.44 -11.80
CA ALA A 340 2.02 22.57 -12.35
C ALA A 340 2.99 23.16 -11.31
N TYR A 341 4.03 23.82 -11.80
CA TYR A 341 4.86 24.69 -10.96
C TYR A 341 5.13 25.99 -11.70
N GLN A 342 5.23 27.08 -10.94
CA GLN A 342 5.57 28.39 -11.42
C GLN A 342 6.56 29.06 -10.47
N THR A 343 7.52 29.80 -11.02
CA THR A 343 8.42 30.65 -10.23
C THR A 343 8.21 32.11 -10.61
N ALA A 344 8.20 32.98 -9.60
CA ALA A 344 8.05 34.44 -9.77
C ALA A 344 9.12 35.17 -8.96
N TRP A 345 9.22 36.50 -9.13
CA TRP A 345 10.15 37.37 -8.43
C TRP A 345 11.61 36.86 -8.53
N GLN A 346 12.06 36.54 -9.73
CA GLN A 346 13.42 36.03 -10.01
C GLN A 346 13.74 34.74 -9.26
N GLY A 347 12.76 33.85 -9.11
CA GLY A 347 12.90 32.56 -8.42
C GLY A 347 12.72 32.63 -6.90
N ARG A 348 12.38 33.80 -6.34
CA ARG A 348 12.13 33.89 -4.89
C ARG A 348 10.82 33.25 -4.46
N LEU A 349 9.78 33.34 -5.29
CA LEU A 349 8.49 32.69 -5.05
C LEU A 349 8.36 31.49 -5.97
N ARG A 350 8.04 30.33 -5.40
CA ARG A 350 7.65 29.11 -6.13
C ARG A 350 6.25 28.70 -5.70
N LEU A 351 5.42 28.40 -6.69
CA LEU A 351 4.09 27.81 -6.52
C LEU A 351 4.12 26.41 -7.10
N ASP A 352 3.69 25.42 -6.34
CA ASP A 352 3.45 24.05 -6.81
C ASP A 352 1.96 23.73 -6.61
N GLU A 353 1.29 23.32 -7.68
CA GLU A 353 -0.14 23.11 -7.73
C GLU A 353 -0.44 21.70 -8.21
N GLY A 354 -1.48 21.07 -7.68
CA GLY A 354 -1.91 19.75 -8.14
C GLY A 354 -3.40 19.53 -7.97
N ILE A 355 -3.96 18.84 -8.97
CA ILE A 355 -5.35 18.36 -8.98
C ILE A 355 -5.33 16.92 -9.45
N ASN A 356 -5.95 16.02 -8.65
CA ASN A 356 -6.22 14.66 -9.02
C ASN A 356 -7.73 14.40 -8.90
N ALA A 357 -8.33 13.83 -9.95
CA ALA A 357 -9.75 13.47 -9.98
C ALA A 357 -9.91 12.03 -10.48
N ASN A 358 -10.59 11.18 -9.70
CA ASN A 358 -10.86 9.79 -10.05
C ASN A 358 -12.36 9.50 -9.98
N PHE A 359 -12.88 8.84 -11.03
CA PHE A 359 -14.27 8.42 -11.15
C PHE A 359 -14.27 6.90 -11.28
N ASP A 360 -14.66 6.19 -10.21
CA ASP A 360 -14.76 4.74 -10.16
C ASP A 360 -16.22 4.32 -10.29
N ARG A 361 -16.49 3.28 -11.06
CA ARG A 361 -17.73 2.54 -11.06
C ARG A 361 -17.42 1.06 -10.96
N TRP A 362 -18.04 0.37 -9.99
CA TRP A 362 -17.82 -1.07 -9.82
C TRP A 362 -19.10 -1.79 -9.42
N HIS A 363 -19.07 -3.11 -9.65
CA HIS A 363 -20.14 -4.03 -9.29
C HIS A 363 -19.55 -5.10 -8.37
N PRO A 364 -19.73 -4.99 -7.05
CA PRO A 364 -19.28 -5.99 -6.10
C PRO A 364 -20.11 -7.26 -6.20
N ILE A 365 -19.57 -8.35 -5.68
CA ILE A 365 -20.19 -9.65 -5.63
C ILE A 365 -20.83 -9.88 -4.25
N ASP A 366 -21.96 -10.56 -4.20
CA ASP A 366 -22.51 -11.08 -2.94
C ASP A 366 -21.63 -12.23 -2.45
N THR A 367 -20.89 -12.02 -1.38
CA THR A 367 -19.89 -12.98 -0.88
C THR A 367 -20.50 -14.31 -0.44
N ARG A 368 -21.84 -14.37 -0.21
CA ARG A 368 -22.54 -15.62 0.12
C ARG A 368 -22.46 -16.67 -0.99
N ILE A 369 -22.24 -16.25 -2.25
CA ILE A 369 -22.06 -17.21 -3.35
C ILE A 369 -20.87 -18.15 -3.14
N PHE A 370 -19.81 -17.70 -2.42
CA PHE A 370 -18.60 -18.51 -2.22
C PHE A 370 -18.86 -19.70 -1.30
N GLU A 371 -19.68 -19.56 -0.27
CA GLU A 371 -20.13 -20.70 0.52
C GLU A 371 -21.01 -21.64 -0.31
N ARG A 372 -21.98 -21.10 -1.09
CA ARG A 372 -22.90 -21.91 -1.89
C ARG A 372 -22.19 -22.69 -2.97
N MET A 373 -21.20 -22.11 -3.64
CA MET A 373 -20.47 -22.80 -4.73
C MET A 373 -19.65 -24.01 -4.26
N VAL A 374 -19.32 -24.10 -2.96
CA VAL A 374 -18.64 -25.26 -2.40
C VAL A 374 -19.58 -26.22 -1.69
N ASN A 375 -20.73 -25.73 -1.19
CA ASN A 375 -21.69 -26.52 -0.42
C ASN A 375 -22.74 -27.24 -1.26
N LEU A 376 -23.13 -26.70 -2.42
CA LEU A 376 -24.22 -27.28 -3.19
C LEU A 376 -23.83 -28.64 -3.78
N GLN A 377 -24.80 -29.57 -3.69
CA GLN A 377 -24.67 -30.91 -4.24
C GLN A 377 -24.36 -30.86 -5.74
N PRO A 378 -23.34 -31.60 -6.21
CA PRO A 378 -22.90 -31.54 -7.61
C PRO A 378 -23.84 -32.23 -8.59
N THR A 379 -24.83 -32.99 -8.11
CA THR A 379 -25.87 -33.60 -8.98
C THR A 379 -27.08 -32.69 -9.20
N PHE A 380 -27.10 -31.53 -8.52
CA PHE A 380 -28.18 -30.55 -8.66
C PHE A 380 -27.97 -29.65 -9.88
N PRO A 381 -28.99 -29.41 -10.74
CA PRO A 381 -28.88 -28.60 -11.94
C PRO A 381 -28.88 -27.10 -11.62
N VAL A 382 -28.29 -26.28 -12.49
CA VAL A 382 -28.37 -24.81 -12.41
C VAL A 382 -29.76 -24.31 -12.78
N TYR A 383 -30.36 -24.92 -13.83
CA TYR A 383 -31.65 -24.53 -14.37
C TYR A 383 -32.62 -25.70 -14.39
N ASN A 384 -33.91 -25.40 -14.21
CA ASN A 384 -34.99 -26.30 -14.49
C ASN A 384 -35.19 -26.46 -16.02
N PRO A 385 -35.96 -27.48 -16.48
CA PRO A 385 -36.23 -27.68 -17.93
C PRO A 385 -36.95 -26.48 -18.60
N ASP A 386 -37.63 -25.64 -17.84
CA ASP A 386 -38.29 -24.42 -18.30
C ASP A 386 -37.36 -23.19 -18.39
N GLY A 387 -36.09 -23.34 -18.03
CA GLY A 387 -35.08 -22.27 -18.04
C GLY A 387 -35.08 -21.42 -16.77
N SER A 388 -35.96 -21.66 -15.80
CA SER A 388 -35.90 -21.00 -14.48
C SER A 388 -34.75 -21.56 -13.63
N TYR A 389 -34.26 -20.80 -12.65
CA TYR A 389 -33.22 -21.29 -11.74
C TYR A 389 -33.78 -22.41 -10.85
N ALA A 390 -33.07 -23.54 -10.85
CA ALA A 390 -33.39 -24.61 -9.92
C ALA A 390 -33.06 -24.20 -8.48
N GLN A 391 -33.92 -24.56 -7.52
CA GLN A 391 -33.81 -24.20 -6.12
C GLN A 391 -33.96 -25.41 -5.20
N LEU A 392 -33.06 -25.57 -4.24
CA LEU A 392 -33.22 -26.54 -3.15
C LEU A 392 -33.90 -25.88 -1.96
N ASN A 393 -34.75 -26.66 -1.26
CA ASN A 393 -35.28 -26.24 0.02
C ASN A 393 -34.24 -26.52 1.11
N GLY A 394 -34.01 -25.54 1.97
CA GLY A 394 -33.06 -25.64 3.09
C GLY A 394 -32.35 -24.32 3.36
N THR A 395 -31.56 -24.30 4.43
CA THR A 395 -30.72 -23.15 4.79
C THR A 395 -29.40 -23.22 4.05
N ASN A 396 -28.95 -22.09 3.49
CA ASN A 396 -27.70 -21.97 2.75
C ASN A 396 -27.59 -22.89 1.51
N THR A 397 -28.73 -23.15 0.84
CA THR A 397 -28.83 -24.00 -0.34
C THR A 397 -29.34 -23.25 -1.57
N GLU A 398 -29.35 -21.92 -1.51
CA GLU A 398 -29.74 -21.07 -2.64
C GLU A 398 -28.76 -21.24 -3.80
N ASN A 399 -29.29 -21.20 -5.02
CA ASN A 399 -28.51 -21.30 -6.23
C ASN A 399 -27.55 -20.08 -6.39
N PRO A 400 -26.22 -20.26 -6.34
CA PRO A 400 -25.29 -19.13 -6.36
C PRO A 400 -25.26 -18.40 -7.72
N VAL A 401 -25.62 -19.06 -8.80
CA VAL A 401 -25.75 -18.44 -10.13
C VAL A 401 -26.95 -17.51 -10.16
N GLU A 402 -28.06 -17.91 -9.53
CA GLU A 402 -29.24 -17.07 -9.37
C GLU A 402 -28.94 -15.84 -8.53
N ILE A 403 -28.31 -16.00 -7.35
CA ILE A 403 -27.91 -14.88 -6.47
C ILE A 403 -27.04 -13.89 -7.25
N ASN A 404 -26.05 -14.39 -7.97
CA ASN A 404 -25.12 -13.55 -8.72
C ASN A 404 -25.79 -12.80 -9.88
N ASN A 405 -26.76 -13.43 -10.55
CA ASN A 405 -27.40 -12.87 -11.74
C ASN A 405 -28.56 -11.92 -11.42
N ASN A 406 -29.33 -12.21 -10.37
CA ASN A 406 -30.54 -11.44 -10.04
C ASN A 406 -30.27 -10.22 -9.14
N ARG A 407 -29.16 -10.15 -8.44
CA ARG A 407 -28.78 -8.97 -7.68
C ARG A 407 -28.19 -7.89 -8.58
N THR A 408 -28.70 -6.66 -8.48
CA THR A 408 -28.05 -5.47 -8.98
C THR A 408 -27.33 -4.79 -7.80
N ASP A 409 -26.04 -4.45 -7.96
CA ASP A 409 -25.25 -3.72 -6.99
C ASP A 409 -24.32 -2.77 -7.75
N ASP A 410 -24.71 -1.52 -7.82
CA ASP A 410 -24.03 -0.46 -8.55
C ASP A 410 -23.39 0.49 -7.54
N GLN A 411 -22.09 0.60 -7.57
CA GLN A 411 -21.34 1.51 -6.72
C GLN A 411 -20.58 2.53 -7.59
N LYS A 412 -20.60 3.80 -7.17
CA LYS A 412 -19.88 4.90 -7.83
C LYS A 412 -19.09 5.67 -6.78
N ARG A 413 -17.84 5.96 -7.08
CA ARG A 413 -16.95 6.75 -6.23
C ARG A 413 -16.37 7.91 -7.01
N HIS A 414 -16.40 9.07 -6.41
CA HIS A 414 -15.74 10.26 -6.91
C HIS A 414 -14.69 10.69 -5.89
N ARG A 415 -13.42 10.71 -6.30
CA ARG A 415 -12.31 11.26 -5.49
C ARG A 415 -11.79 12.52 -6.14
N PHE A 416 -11.59 13.52 -5.35
CA PHE A 416 -10.97 14.78 -5.74
C PHE A 416 -9.90 15.16 -4.71
N LEU A 417 -8.70 15.45 -5.16
CA LEU A 417 -7.62 16.03 -4.37
C LEU A 417 -7.11 17.28 -5.07
N GLY A 418 -7.18 18.42 -4.41
CA GLY A 418 -6.53 19.65 -4.83
C GLY A 418 -5.52 20.12 -3.78
N TYR A 419 -4.36 20.59 -4.20
CA TYR A 419 -3.38 21.19 -3.30
C TYR A 419 -2.66 22.37 -3.95
N LEU A 420 -2.22 23.31 -3.09
CA LEU A 420 -1.38 24.44 -3.44
C LEU A 420 -0.29 24.58 -2.39
N LYS A 421 0.96 24.54 -2.83
CA LYS A 421 2.13 24.80 -2.01
C LYS A 421 2.85 26.05 -2.51
N MET A 422 3.04 27.02 -1.64
CA MET A 422 3.74 28.26 -1.90
C MET A 422 5.04 28.29 -1.09
N GLU A 423 6.16 28.48 -1.75
CA GLU A 423 7.48 28.62 -1.11
C GLU A 423 8.07 30.00 -1.42
N LEU A 424 8.38 30.77 -0.38
CA LEU A 424 9.00 32.10 -0.50
C LEU A 424 10.40 32.10 0.14
N ASN A 425 11.40 32.33 -0.65
CA ASN A 425 12.75 32.61 -0.17
C ASN A 425 12.79 34.05 0.38
N ILE A 426 12.71 34.19 1.72
CA ILE A 426 12.60 35.47 2.44
C ILE A 426 13.95 36.19 2.40
N ILE A 427 14.98 35.49 2.87
CA ILE A 427 16.40 35.88 2.82
C ILE A 427 17.25 34.64 2.51
N ASP A 428 18.52 34.80 2.26
CA ASP A 428 19.44 33.67 2.03
C ASP A 428 19.42 32.68 3.18
N GLY A 429 19.10 31.40 2.86
CA GLY A 429 18.92 30.31 3.82
C GLY A 429 17.56 30.26 4.52
N LEU A 430 16.72 31.29 4.49
CA LEU A 430 15.40 31.30 5.15
C LEU A 430 14.26 31.26 4.15
N LYS A 431 13.46 30.18 4.23
CA LYS A 431 12.31 29.93 3.36
C LYS A 431 11.03 29.82 4.20
N GLY A 432 9.97 30.50 3.79
CA GLY A 432 8.61 30.33 4.29
C GLY A 432 7.79 29.45 3.35
N THR A 433 7.02 28.53 3.90
CA THR A 433 6.14 27.66 3.12
C THR A 433 4.72 27.68 3.66
N VAL A 434 3.76 27.78 2.74
CA VAL A 434 2.34 27.56 2.98
C VAL A 434 1.90 26.39 2.12
N ASN A 435 1.33 25.36 2.72
CA ASN A 435 0.77 24.21 2.03
C ASN A 435 -0.70 24.06 2.41
N THR A 436 -1.60 24.06 1.44
CA THR A 436 -3.03 23.85 1.65
C THR A 436 -3.56 22.77 0.74
N SER A 437 -4.46 21.96 1.26
CA SER A 437 -5.08 20.86 0.50
C SER A 437 -6.55 20.69 0.86
N TYR A 438 -7.29 20.21 -0.12
CA TYR A 438 -8.68 19.77 -0.01
C TYR A 438 -8.82 18.43 -0.70
N GLU A 439 -9.30 17.43 0.06
CA GLU A 439 -9.64 16.11 -0.45
C GLU A 439 -11.12 15.83 -0.20
N GLN A 440 -11.79 15.25 -1.19
CA GLN A 440 -13.15 14.75 -1.08
C GLN A 440 -13.23 13.35 -1.70
N ASN A 441 -13.91 12.44 -0.99
CA ASN A 441 -14.15 11.08 -1.43
C ASN A 441 -15.63 10.74 -1.16
N SER A 442 -16.46 10.79 -2.20
CA SER A 442 -17.88 10.49 -2.12
C SER A 442 -18.22 9.16 -2.78
N VAL A 443 -19.07 8.36 -2.14
CA VAL A 443 -19.56 7.07 -2.65
C VAL A 443 -21.08 7.10 -2.71
N VAL A 444 -21.61 6.71 -3.88
CA VAL A 444 -23.06 6.52 -4.11
C VAL A 444 -23.30 5.05 -4.42
N GLY A 445 -24.09 4.36 -3.59
CA GLY A 445 -24.47 2.96 -3.77
C GLY A 445 -25.94 2.80 -4.16
N GLY A 446 -26.23 1.77 -4.96
CA GLY A 446 -27.57 1.34 -5.29
C GLY A 446 -27.66 -0.18 -5.39
N ILE A 447 -28.45 -0.81 -4.53
CA ILE A 447 -28.66 -2.26 -4.52
C ILE A 447 -30.13 -2.55 -4.78
N TYR A 448 -30.41 -3.56 -5.62
CA TYR A 448 -31.76 -4.05 -5.84
C TYR A 448 -31.78 -5.58 -6.00
N LYS A 449 -32.74 -6.20 -5.34
CA LYS A 449 -33.06 -7.63 -5.42
C LYS A 449 -34.51 -7.76 -5.85
N PRO A 450 -34.81 -8.26 -7.07
CA PRO A 450 -36.17 -8.39 -7.59
C PRO A 450 -37.05 -9.31 -6.73
N SER A 451 -38.35 -9.12 -6.79
CA SER A 451 -39.34 -9.91 -6.01
C SER A 451 -39.32 -11.41 -6.31
N TYR A 452 -38.76 -11.83 -7.42
CA TYR A 452 -38.53 -13.25 -7.77
C TYR A 452 -37.17 -13.80 -7.35
N ALA A 453 -36.20 -12.92 -6.99
CA ALA A 453 -34.92 -13.35 -6.50
C ALA A 453 -35.03 -14.02 -5.13
N ARG A 454 -34.41 -15.18 -4.98
CA ARG A 454 -34.35 -15.89 -3.70
C ARG A 454 -33.69 -14.99 -2.64
N MET A 455 -33.79 -15.40 -1.37
CA MET A 455 -33.35 -14.62 -0.22
C MET A 455 -34.24 -13.37 -0.02
N GLU A 456 -33.62 -12.21 0.26
CA GLU A 456 -34.36 -11.00 0.61
C GLU A 456 -35.30 -10.52 -0.50
N GLY A 457 -34.96 -10.76 -1.76
CA GLY A 457 -35.84 -10.38 -2.89
C GLY A 457 -37.22 -11.01 -2.81
N GLN A 458 -37.31 -12.32 -2.62
CA GLN A 458 -38.55 -13.06 -2.54
C GLN A 458 -39.27 -12.83 -1.20
N SER A 459 -38.54 -12.90 -0.06
CA SER A 459 -39.15 -12.76 1.27
C SER A 459 -39.70 -11.36 1.52
N GLU A 460 -39.09 -10.34 0.93
CA GLU A 460 -39.43 -8.92 1.09
C GLU A 460 -40.27 -8.39 -0.10
N LYS A 461 -40.73 -9.26 -1.02
CA LYS A 461 -41.46 -8.89 -2.25
C LYS A 461 -40.72 -7.81 -3.07
N GLY A 462 -39.44 -8.01 -3.27
CA GLY A 462 -38.51 -7.01 -3.80
C GLY A 462 -37.86 -6.17 -2.70
N TRP A 463 -36.57 -5.94 -2.79
CA TRP A 463 -35.80 -5.18 -1.82
C TRP A 463 -34.83 -4.23 -2.52
N GLY A 464 -34.85 -2.95 -2.14
CA GLY A 464 -34.00 -1.91 -2.73
C GLY A 464 -33.35 -1.01 -1.69
N GLN A 465 -32.11 -0.59 -1.94
CA GLN A 465 -31.35 0.32 -1.07
C GLN A 465 -30.60 1.37 -1.89
N ARG A 466 -30.55 2.60 -1.36
CA ARG A 466 -29.67 3.67 -1.82
C ARG A 466 -28.83 4.17 -0.65
N THR A 467 -27.55 4.38 -0.88
CA THR A 467 -26.62 4.93 0.11
C THR A 467 -25.81 6.06 -0.49
N TYR A 468 -25.45 7.02 0.36
CA TYR A 468 -24.49 8.07 0.08
C TYR A 468 -23.55 8.23 1.29
N SER A 469 -22.26 8.33 1.03
CA SER A 469 -21.27 8.71 2.05
C SER A 469 -20.27 9.68 1.44
N ASP A 470 -19.86 10.67 2.23
CA ASP A 470 -18.87 11.68 1.85
C ASP A 470 -17.83 11.82 2.95
N TYR A 471 -16.58 11.84 2.56
CA TYR A 471 -15.45 12.12 3.42
C TYR A 471 -14.71 13.34 2.86
N THR A 472 -14.58 14.38 3.67
CA THR A 472 -13.85 15.61 3.32
C THR A 472 -12.70 15.83 4.28
N ASN A 473 -11.54 16.12 3.74
CA ASN A 473 -10.32 16.45 4.46
C ASN A 473 -9.83 17.83 4.02
N LYS A 474 -9.68 18.75 4.97
CA LYS A 474 -9.19 20.13 4.75
C LYS A 474 -7.95 20.34 5.60
N GLN A 475 -6.86 20.76 4.96
CA GLN A 475 -5.60 20.95 5.66
C GLN A 475 -4.93 22.25 5.27
N ILE A 476 -4.30 22.91 6.23
CA ILE A 476 -3.37 24.02 6.04
C ILE A 476 -2.13 23.81 6.91
N GLU A 477 -0.97 24.02 6.35
CA GLU A 477 0.33 23.93 7.02
C GLU A 477 1.15 25.17 6.73
N LEU A 478 1.75 25.73 7.77
CA LEU A 478 2.58 26.93 7.71
C LEU A 478 3.90 26.60 8.38
N TYR A 479 5.02 26.77 7.68
CA TYR A 479 6.33 26.51 8.30
C TYR A 479 7.45 27.35 7.73
N LEU A 480 8.46 27.58 8.56
CA LEU A 480 9.71 28.26 8.22
C LEU A 480 10.83 27.22 8.21
N THR A 481 11.70 27.28 7.23
CA THR A 481 12.90 26.46 7.14
C THR A 481 14.12 27.38 7.01
N TYR A 482 15.09 27.20 7.90
CA TYR A 482 16.40 27.83 7.82
C TYR A 482 17.45 26.77 7.51
N ASP A 483 18.14 26.91 6.37
CA ASP A 483 19.15 25.97 5.88
C ASP A 483 20.42 26.72 5.53
N ARG A 484 21.52 26.44 6.22
CA ARG A 484 22.78 27.13 6.04
C ARG A 484 24.02 26.31 6.34
N MET A 485 25.03 26.44 5.47
CA MET A 485 26.40 26.03 5.74
C MET A 485 27.15 27.14 6.47
N PHE A 486 27.76 26.82 7.63
CA PHE A 486 28.66 27.69 8.35
C PHE A 486 30.12 27.20 8.13
N GLY A 487 30.89 27.94 7.39
CA GLY A 487 32.14 27.46 6.85
C GLY A 487 31.97 26.34 5.82
N LYS A 488 32.86 25.33 5.82
CA LYS A 488 32.76 24.14 4.95
C LYS A 488 32.30 22.89 5.70
N ASP A 489 32.29 22.95 7.02
CA ASP A 489 32.23 21.76 7.89
C ASP A 489 30.94 21.64 8.67
N HIS A 490 30.19 22.72 8.82
CA HIS A 490 29.01 22.78 9.67
C HIS A 490 27.79 23.06 8.82
N HIS A 491 26.84 22.11 8.76
CA HIS A 491 25.55 22.27 8.11
C HIS A 491 24.42 22.26 9.15
N LEU A 492 23.60 23.29 9.14
CA LEU A 492 22.47 23.45 10.05
C LEU A 492 21.19 23.65 9.24
N ASN A 493 20.20 22.79 9.49
CA ASN A 493 18.84 22.91 8.95
C ASN A 493 17.85 22.90 10.12
N ILE A 494 17.09 23.99 10.27
CA ILE A 494 16.04 24.12 11.31
C ILE A 494 14.70 24.36 10.61
N LEU A 495 13.68 23.66 11.07
CA LEU A 495 12.30 23.81 10.63
C LEU A 495 11.40 24.02 11.84
N GLY A 496 10.45 24.94 11.75
CA GLY A 496 9.38 25.13 12.72
C GLY A 496 8.07 25.49 12.06
N GLY A 497 6.96 24.92 12.55
CA GLY A 497 5.70 25.09 11.86
C GLY A 497 4.45 24.80 12.68
N TYR A 498 3.31 25.07 12.02
CA TYR A 498 1.95 24.87 12.49
C TYR A 498 1.15 24.11 11.42
N SER A 499 0.25 23.24 11.85
CA SER A 499 -0.66 22.51 10.96
C SER A 499 -2.06 22.47 11.58
N TYR A 500 -3.07 22.64 10.74
CA TYR A 500 -4.49 22.49 11.05
C TYR A 500 -5.10 21.48 10.06
N LEU A 501 -5.79 20.49 10.60
CA LEU A 501 -6.50 19.45 9.84
C LEU A 501 -7.93 19.35 10.36
N ASN A 502 -8.91 19.35 9.43
CA ASN A 502 -10.31 19.11 9.73
C ASN A 502 -10.84 18.00 8.82
N ASN A 503 -11.37 16.94 9.43
CA ASN A 503 -12.00 15.82 8.74
C ASN A 503 -13.50 15.83 9.03
N VAL A 504 -14.31 15.68 7.99
CA VAL A 504 -15.76 15.51 8.08
C VAL A 504 -16.15 14.22 7.36
N TYR A 505 -16.93 13.39 8.02
CA TYR A 505 -17.51 12.18 7.43
C TYR A 505 -19.02 12.22 7.64
N GLU A 506 -19.79 12.21 6.55
CA GLU A 506 -21.24 12.28 6.61
C GLU A 506 -21.89 11.37 5.57
N GLY A 507 -23.12 11.01 5.80
CA GLY A 507 -23.85 10.20 4.85
C GLY A 507 -25.29 9.92 5.26
N PHE A 508 -25.99 9.28 4.33
CA PHE A 508 -27.35 8.80 4.56
C PHE A 508 -27.65 7.55 3.75
N GLY A 509 -28.66 6.81 4.17
CA GLY A 509 -29.16 5.65 3.43
C GLY A 509 -30.66 5.49 3.58
N SER A 510 -31.25 4.85 2.57
CA SER A 510 -32.66 4.45 2.59
C SER A 510 -32.81 3.06 2.00
N THR A 511 -33.66 2.25 2.65
CA THR A 511 -34.07 0.90 2.23
C THR A 511 -35.59 0.86 2.07
N ARG A 512 -36.06 0.09 1.12
CA ARG A 512 -37.50 -0.20 0.90
C ARG A 512 -37.71 -1.63 0.45
N SER A 513 -38.84 -2.18 0.78
CA SER A 513 -39.35 -3.47 0.28
C SER A 513 -40.81 -3.38 -0.14
N GLY A 514 -41.38 -4.49 -0.64
CA GLY A 514 -42.77 -4.50 -1.09
C GLY A 514 -42.99 -3.76 -2.41
N PHE A 515 -42.24 -4.13 -3.45
CA PHE A 515 -42.38 -3.53 -4.78
C PHE A 515 -43.38 -4.29 -5.63
N ASP A 516 -44.42 -3.62 -6.13
CA ASP A 516 -45.39 -4.20 -7.08
C ASP A 516 -44.76 -4.49 -8.44
N THR A 517 -43.66 -3.80 -8.79
CA THR A 517 -42.90 -3.98 -10.04
C THR A 517 -41.40 -3.88 -9.83
N ASN A 518 -40.64 -4.69 -10.55
CA ASN A 518 -39.20 -4.67 -10.54
C ASN A 518 -38.58 -3.65 -11.54
N ALA A 519 -39.42 -2.93 -12.33
CA ALA A 519 -38.95 -2.08 -13.43
C ALA A 519 -38.08 -0.91 -12.99
N PHE A 520 -38.34 -0.36 -11.81
CA PHE A 520 -37.58 0.80 -11.30
C PHE A 520 -36.25 0.43 -10.64
N GLY A 521 -36.08 -0.82 -10.20
CA GLY A 521 -34.93 -1.23 -9.40
C GLY A 521 -34.72 -0.30 -8.18
N TYR A 522 -33.49 0.06 -7.87
CA TYR A 522 -33.16 1.00 -6.80
C TYR A 522 -33.37 2.48 -7.19
N ASN A 523 -33.80 2.80 -8.43
CA ASN A 523 -33.91 4.19 -8.89
C ASN A 523 -35.15 4.91 -8.36
N ASN A 524 -36.17 4.16 -7.92
CA ASN A 524 -37.36 4.71 -7.28
C ASN A 524 -37.72 3.90 -6.04
N LEU A 525 -37.12 4.21 -4.90
CA LEU A 525 -37.45 3.56 -3.62
C LEU A 525 -38.84 3.92 -3.13
N GLY A 526 -39.40 5.07 -3.56
CA GLY A 526 -40.77 5.46 -3.22
C GLY A 526 -41.88 4.51 -3.74
N ALA A 527 -41.54 3.63 -4.71
CA ALA A 527 -42.47 2.60 -5.20
C ALA A 527 -42.58 1.37 -4.28
N GLY A 528 -41.70 1.22 -3.28
CA GLY A 528 -41.80 0.19 -2.26
C GLY A 528 -42.78 0.59 -1.17
N THR A 529 -43.73 -0.32 -0.84
CA THR A 529 -44.79 -0.07 0.13
C THR A 529 -44.38 -0.27 1.58
N ASP A 530 -43.39 -1.15 1.82
CA ASP A 530 -42.99 -1.55 3.16
C ASP A 530 -41.87 -0.68 3.67
N PHE A 531 -42.05 -0.13 4.85
CA PHE A 531 -41.12 0.72 5.55
C PHE A 531 -40.99 0.29 7.01
N ARG A 532 -39.75 0.11 7.46
CA ARG A 532 -39.45 -0.25 8.85
C ARG A 532 -38.67 0.86 9.53
N GLN A 533 -38.77 0.92 10.84
CA GLN A 533 -37.93 1.81 11.63
C GLN A 533 -36.45 1.43 11.40
N GLY A 534 -35.60 2.44 11.07
CA GLY A 534 -34.21 2.23 10.72
C GLY A 534 -33.90 2.09 9.22
N ASP A 535 -34.94 1.96 8.37
CA ASP A 535 -34.77 1.92 6.91
C ASP A 535 -34.25 3.25 6.32
N VAL A 536 -34.41 4.35 7.03
CA VAL A 536 -33.81 5.65 6.71
C VAL A 536 -32.92 6.07 7.86
N TYR A 537 -31.69 6.38 7.55
CA TYR A 537 -30.69 6.82 8.51
C TYR A 537 -29.77 7.88 7.91
N SER A 538 -29.16 8.68 8.77
CA SER A 538 -28.09 9.61 8.42
C SER A 538 -27.09 9.69 9.57
N PHE A 539 -25.87 10.08 9.26
CA PHE A 539 -24.79 10.24 10.22
C PHE A 539 -23.88 11.38 9.82
N LYS A 540 -23.22 11.99 10.80
CA LYS A 540 -22.15 12.98 10.62
C LYS A 540 -21.16 12.89 11.75
N GLY A 541 -19.87 12.82 11.40
CA GLY A 541 -18.75 12.89 12.31
C GLY A 541 -17.79 13.99 11.88
N GLU A 542 -17.18 14.67 12.84
CA GLU A 542 -16.18 15.70 12.60
C GLU A 542 -15.04 15.57 13.59
N SER A 543 -13.82 15.68 13.10
CA SER A 543 -12.62 15.72 13.95
C SER A 543 -11.64 16.77 13.49
N THR A 544 -10.97 17.39 14.46
CA THR A 544 -9.97 18.45 14.24
C THR A 544 -8.66 18.07 14.92
N LEU A 545 -7.55 18.30 14.22
CA LEU A 545 -6.19 18.15 14.72
C LEU A 545 -5.43 19.46 14.53
N VAL A 546 -4.87 19.99 15.62
CA VAL A 546 -4.00 21.17 15.63
C VAL A 546 -2.62 20.74 16.08
N SER A 547 -1.58 21.20 15.37
CA SER A 547 -0.22 20.75 15.66
C SER A 547 0.80 21.88 15.59
N PHE A 548 1.77 21.84 16.53
CA PHE A 548 2.98 22.63 16.50
C PHE A 548 4.18 21.70 16.41
N PHE A 549 5.14 22.00 15.55
CA PHE A 549 6.28 21.12 15.34
C PHE A 549 7.56 21.88 15.04
N GLY A 550 8.68 21.27 15.44
CA GLY A 550 10.01 21.75 15.14
C GLY A 550 10.99 20.61 14.94
N ARG A 551 11.95 20.80 14.02
CA ARG A 551 13.05 19.86 13.75
C ARG A 551 14.35 20.63 13.55
N ALA A 552 15.42 20.14 14.14
CA ALA A 552 16.77 20.61 13.93
C ALA A 552 17.65 19.46 13.43
N ASN A 553 18.32 19.65 12.32
CA ASN A 553 19.31 18.74 11.77
C ASN A 553 20.65 19.47 11.78
N TYR A 554 21.67 18.85 12.35
CA TYR A 554 23.03 19.37 12.36
C TYR A 554 24.00 18.29 11.87
N SER A 555 24.90 18.67 10.97
CA SER A 555 25.96 17.80 10.46
C SER A 555 27.32 18.49 10.58
N TYR A 556 28.28 17.78 11.13
CA TYR A 556 29.65 18.20 11.21
C TYR A 556 30.57 17.33 10.34
N LEU A 557 31.29 17.96 9.43
CA LEU A 557 32.20 17.30 8.42
C LEU A 557 31.47 16.27 7.56
N ASN A 558 30.13 16.27 7.45
CA ASN A 558 29.32 15.22 6.86
C ASN A 558 29.57 13.81 7.47
N ARG A 559 30.15 13.74 8.68
CA ARG A 559 30.49 12.48 9.38
C ARG A 559 29.62 12.27 10.62
N TYR A 560 29.40 13.33 11.40
CA TYR A 560 28.65 13.29 12.66
C TYR A 560 27.34 14.05 12.45
N MET A 561 26.24 13.38 12.57
CA MET A 561 24.93 13.94 12.29
C MET A 561 24.01 13.73 13.48
N ILE A 562 23.23 14.75 13.79
CA ILE A 562 22.18 14.71 14.81
C ILE A 562 20.90 15.32 14.26
N THR A 563 19.79 14.66 14.51
CA THR A 563 18.45 15.18 14.26
C THR A 563 17.66 15.16 15.55
N ALA A 564 17.04 16.28 15.92
CA ALA A 564 16.12 16.39 17.03
C ALA A 564 14.77 16.93 16.52
N THR A 565 13.66 16.30 16.92
CA THR A 565 12.30 16.70 16.55
C THR A 565 11.44 16.78 17.80
N LEU A 566 10.61 17.81 17.87
CA LEU A 566 9.57 17.95 18.88
C LEU A 566 8.27 18.32 18.18
N ARG A 567 7.20 17.57 18.47
CA ARG A 567 5.87 17.87 17.98
C ARG A 567 4.84 17.79 19.11
N GLN A 568 3.89 18.70 19.08
CA GLN A 568 2.75 18.74 19.99
C GLN A 568 1.45 18.75 19.17
N ASP A 569 0.60 17.75 19.38
CA ASP A 569 -0.68 17.56 18.68
C ASP A 569 -1.85 17.70 19.66
N GLY A 570 -2.87 18.45 19.28
CA GLY A 570 -4.14 18.58 20.00
C GLY A 570 -5.29 18.05 19.14
N SER A 571 -6.01 17.01 19.62
CA SER A 571 -7.09 16.36 18.88
C SER A 571 -8.42 16.47 19.62
N SER A 572 -9.49 16.69 18.83
CA SER A 572 -10.87 16.72 19.35
C SER A 572 -11.43 15.34 19.73
N ARG A 573 -10.74 14.23 19.36
CA ARG A 573 -11.19 12.85 19.62
C ARG A 573 -11.00 12.41 21.07
N PHE A 574 -10.04 13.01 21.78
CA PHE A 574 -9.65 12.62 23.15
C PHE A 574 -10.41 13.36 24.23
N GLY A 575 -10.29 12.83 25.43
CA GLY A 575 -10.92 13.38 26.64
C GLY A 575 -10.43 14.78 26.98
N GLU A 576 -11.22 15.50 27.77
CA GLU A 576 -10.97 16.90 28.14
C GLU A 576 -9.57 17.08 28.78
N ASN A 577 -9.15 16.11 29.61
CA ASN A 577 -7.90 16.16 30.35
C ASN A 577 -6.66 15.85 29.49
N HIS A 578 -6.82 15.18 28.31
CA HIS A 578 -5.70 14.63 27.54
C HIS A 578 -5.79 14.92 26.03
N LYS A 579 -6.37 16.05 25.63
CA LYS A 579 -6.46 16.45 24.21
C LYS A 579 -5.10 16.64 23.55
N TRP A 580 -4.08 17.05 24.31
CA TRP A 580 -2.74 17.34 23.84
C TRP A 580 -1.76 16.21 24.11
N GLY A 581 -1.00 15.81 23.06
CA GLY A 581 0.10 14.85 23.13
C GLY A 581 1.41 15.47 22.68
N THR A 582 2.52 15.12 23.32
CA THR A 582 3.86 15.61 23.00
C THR A 582 4.75 14.45 22.54
N PHE A 583 5.38 14.62 21.40
CA PHE A 583 6.11 13.58 20.68
C PHE A 583 7.56 14.00 20.37
N PRO A 584 8.50 13.76 21.32
CA PRO A 584 9.92 14.03 21.11
C PRO A 584 10.63 12.93 20.36
N SER A 585 11.68 13.26 19.60
CA SER A 585 12.61 12.29 19.03
C SER A 585 14.02 12.86 18.89
N ILE A 586 15.00 11.95 18.92
CA ILE A 586 16.40 12.24 18.66
C ILE A 586 17.02 11.09 17.88
N SER A 587 17.89 11.40 16.93
CA SER A 587 18.67 10.40 16.21
C SER A 587 20.08 10.90 15.92
N LEU A 588 21.01 9.97 15.93
CA LEU A 588 22.45 10.17 15.71
C LEU A 588 22.90 9.30 14.56
N ALA A 589 23.81 9.80 13.73
CA ALA A 589 24.49 9.00 12.74
C ALA A 589 25.98 9.34 12.70
N TRP A 590 26.78 8.30 12.49
CA TRP A 590 28.22 8.39 12.37
C TRP A 590 28.70 7.64 11.13
N ARG A 591 29.30 8.37 10.16
CA ARG A 591 29.89 7.78 8.97
C ARG A 591 31.31 7.34 9.29
N LEU A 592 31.44 6.09 9.71
CA LEU A 592 32.71 5.48 10.13
C LEU A 592 33.73 5.37 8.95
N SER A 593 33.24 5.07 7.73
CA SER A 593 34.10 4.92 6.55
C SER A 593 34.96 6.15 6.24
N ASP A 594 34.46 7.35 6.65
CA ASP A 594 35.15 8.63 6.35
C ASP A 594 36.20 9.00 7.42
N GLU A 595 36.33 8.15 8.45
CA GLU A 595 37.33 8.39 9.50
C GLU A 595 38.77 8.05 9.04
N PRO A 596 39.74 8.82 9.51
CA PRO A 596 41.17 8.59 9.13
C PRO A 596 41.69 7.17 9.42
N PHE A 597 41.20 6.54 10.50
CA PHE A 597 41.61 5.19 10.89
C PHE A 597 40.98 4.09 10.01
N MET A 598 39.89 4.41 9.25
CA MET A 598 39.22 3.48 8.32
C MET A 598 39.80 3.55 6.90
N LYS A 599 40.76 4.42 6.61
CA LYS A 599 41.35 4.53 5.26
C LYS A 599 41.97 3.24 4.73
N CYS A 600 42.44 2.35 5.60
CA CYS A 600 42.99 1.04 5.22
C CYS A 600 41.91 0.09 4.65
N THR A 601 40.63 0.31 4.93
CA THR A 601 39.50 -0.52 4.44
C THR A 601 38.90 -0.01 3.14
N SER A 602 39.25 1.17 2.66
CA SER A 602 38.64 1.83 1.48
C SER A 602 38.78 1.05 0.15
N SER A 603 39.61 0.01 0.10
CA SER A 603 39.72 -0.87 -1.07
C SER A 603 38.55 -1.87 -1.22
N TRP A 604 37.84 -2.16 -0.16
CA TRP A 604 36.74 -3.11 -0.16
C TRP A 604 35.47 -2.59 0.55
N LEU A 605 35.58 -1.63 1.46
CA LEU A 605 34.51 -1.01 2.21
C LEU A 605 34.30 0.43 1.74
N ASP A 606 33.26 0.64 0.93
CA ASP A 606 32.99 1.94 0.29
C ASP A 606 32.21 2.88 1.23
N ASN A 607 31.31 2.34 2.01
CA ASN A 607 30.52 3.09 3.00
C ASN A 607 30.25 2.22 4.23
N LEU A 608 30.35 2.82 5.40
CA LEU A 608 29.93 2.25 6.66
C LEU A 608 29.38 3.38 7.54
N LYS A 609 28.08 3.36 7.80
CA LYS A 609 27.38 4.34 8.65
C LYS A 609 26.60 3.63 9.75
N VAL A 610 26.82 4.06 10.98
CA VAL A 610 26.09 3.60 12.16
C VAL A 610 25.03 4.64 12.54
N ARG A 611 23.83 4.18 12.88
CA ARG A 611 22.71 5.04 13.28
C ARG A 611 22.10 4.56 14.60
N LEU A 612 21.69 5.50 15.44
CA LEU A 612 20.97 5.23 16.67
C LEU A 612 19.84 6.25 16.79
N GLY A 613 18.60 5.79 16.92
CA GLY A 613 17.43 6.64 17.03
C GLY A 613 16.56 6.25 18.22
N PHE A 614 15.96 7.24 18.86
CA PHE A 614 14.89 7.12 19.82
C PHE A 614 13.78 8.11 19.47
N GLY A 615 12.52 7.70 19.57
CA GLY A 615 11.41 8.60 19.36
C GLY A 615 10.12 8.08 19.98
N VAL A 616 9.22 9.02 20.21
CA VAL A 616 7.86 8.78 20.70
C VAL A 616 6.88 9.29 19.65
N THR A 617 5.86 8.49 19.32
CA THR A 617 4.77 8.85 18.42
C THR A 617 3.44 8.48 19.03
N GLY A 618 2.36 9.16 18.63
CA GLY A 618 1.01 8.87 19.08
C GLY A 618 0.18 8.16 18.02
N ASN A 619 -0.95 7.55 18.41
CA ASN A 619 -1.93 6.99 17.50
C ASN A 619 -3.34 7.48 17.85
N GLN A 620 -4.04 8.03 16.84
CA GLN A 620 -5.47 8.40 16.92
C GLN A 620 -6.29 7.78 15.79
N ASN A 621 -5.65 7.12 14.82
CA ASN A 621 -6.33 6.61 13.64
C ASN A 621 -7.24 5.43 14.02
N GLY A 622 -8.45 5.43 13.50
CA GLY A 622 -9.46 4.41 13.79
C GLY A 622 -10.24 4.61 15.11
N ILE A 623 -9.89 5.63 15.92
CA ILE A 623 -10.74 6.04 17.03
C ILE A 623 -11.85 6.91 16.46
N GLY A 624 -13.09 6.48 16.65
CA GLY A 624 -14.25 7.25 16.18
C GLY A 624 -14.36 8.61 16.86
N GLU A 625 -15.00 9.53 16.18
CA GLU A 625 -15.34 10.85 16.73
C GLU A 625 -16.25 10.69 17.95
N TYR A 626 -16.12 11.62 18.91
CA TYR A 626 -16.98 11.72 20.10
C TYR A 626 -16.89 10.54 21.10
N LYS A 627 -15.88 9.65 20.97
CA LYS A 627 -15.71 8.47 21.86
C LYS A 627 -15.44 8.82 23.32
N SER A 628 -14.98 10.03 23.60
CA SER A 628 -14.80 10.56 24.95
C SER A 628 -16.06 11.16 25.57
N LEU A 629 -17.14 11.36 24.78
CA LEU A 629 -18.35 12.06 25.17
C LEU A 629 -19.50 11.12 25.50
N SER A 630 -20.51 11.62 26.23
CA SER A 630 -21.81 10.94 26.35
C SER A 630 -22.60 11.10 25.08
N ILE A 631 -23.09 10.01 24.53
CA ILE A 631 -23.95 10.00 23.34
C ILE A 631 -25.29 9.38 23.70
N LEU A 632 -26.36 10.08 23.35
CA LEU A 632 -27.72 9.56 23.42
C LEU A 632 -28.11 8.99 22.05
N SER A 633 -28.65 7.80 22.03
CA SER A 633 -29.22 7.20 20.82
C SER A 633 -30.66 6.77 21.05
N ALA A 634 -31.45 6.77 19.99
CA ALA A 634 -32.81 6.21 20.04
C ALA A 634 -32.68 4.71 20.33
N SER A 635 -33.27 4.26 21.44
CA SER A 635 -33.13 2.86 21.89
C SER A 635 -34.03 1.91 21.12
N GLY A 636 -34.87 2.40 20.22
CA GLY A 636 -35.97 1.63 19.63
C GLY A 636 -37.12 1.28 20.62
N ALA A 637 -36.86 1.42 21.92
CA ALA A 637 -37.93 1.32 22.94
C ALA A 637 -38.80 2.57 22.86
N ALA A 638 -40.09 2.35 22.80
CA ALA A 638 -41.06 3.44 22.75
C ALA A 638 -41.88 3.46 24.03
N TYR A 639 -42.30 4.63 24.45
CA TYR A 639 -43.32 4.78 25.45
C TYR A 639 -44.59 5.39 24.85
N TYR A 640 -45.75 4.95 25.34
CA TYR A 640 -47.04 5.48 24.93
C TYR A 640 -47.33 6.76 25.69
N ASP A 641 -47.39 7.89 24.98
CA ASP A 641 -47.82 9.17 25.53
C ASP A 641 -49.34 9.26 25.49
N ALA A 642 -49.99 9.09 26.66
CA ALA A 642 -51.44 9.09 26.78
C ALA A 642 -52.07 10.45 26.42
N ALA A 643 -51.34 11.56 26.56
CA ALA A 643 -51.85 12.89 26.26
C ALA A 643 -51.95 13.13 24.74
N THR A 644 -51.00 12.64 23.97
CA THR A 644 -51.02 12.75 22.51
C THR A 644 -51.52 11.50 21.81
N GLN A 645 -51.82 10.42 22.55
CA GLN A 645 -52.21 9.10 22.06
C GLN A 645 -51.26 8.52 21.01
N THR A 646 -49.96 8.78 21.16
CA THR A 646 -48.92 8.35 20.23
C THR A 646 -47.80 7.61 20.95
N TRP A 647 -47.14 6.68 20.24
CA TRP A 647 -45.90 6.09 20.70
C TRP A 647 -44.74 7.03 20.40
N LYS A 648 -43.87 7.25 21.38
CA LYS A 648 -42.69 8.12 21.28
C LYS A 648 -41.41 7.30 21.47
N ASN A 649 -40.37 7.62 20.74
CA ASN A 649 -39.07 6.99 20.92
C ASN A 649 -38.43 7.36 22.25
N ALA A 650 -37.88 6.38 22.95
CA ALA A 650 -37.05 6.60 24.09
C ALA A 650 -35.58 6.83 23.66
N TYR A 651 -34.88 7.65 24.38
CA TYR A 651 -33.47 7.90 24.19
C TYR A 651 -32.69 7.37 25.39
N THR A 652 -31.62 6.61 25.12
CA THR A 652 -30.74 6.09 26.17
C THR A 652 -29.30 6.47 25.87
N GLN A 653 -28.50 6.52 26.92
CA GLN A 653 -27.06 6.70 26.76
C GLN A 653 -26.48 5.45 26.10
N SER A 654 -25.74 5.63 24.98
CA SER A 654 -25.15 4.53 24.22
C SER A 654 -23.67 4.29 24.50
N GLN A 655 -23.00 5.24 25.18
CA GLN A 655 -21.64 5.09 25.66
C GLN A 655 -21.40 5.93 26.94
N ASN A 656 -20.46 5.46 27.76
CA ASN A 656 -20.04 6.19 28.96
C ASN A 656 -19.04 7.30 28.60
N VAL A 657 -19.05 8.39 29.37
CA VAL A 657 -18.05 9.47 29.26
C VAL A 657 -16.70 8.98 29.81
N ASN A 658 -15.64 9.27 29.09
CA ASN A 658 -14.28 9.09 29.59
C ASN A 658 -13.45 10.38 29.36
N PRO A 659 -13.38 11.30 30.36
CA PRO A 659 -12.61 12.54 30.26
C PRO A 659 -11.10 12.30 30.23
N ASP A 660 -10.63 11.13 30.69
CA ASP A 660 -9.23 10.72 30.73
C ASP A 660 -8.79 9.89 29.53
N LEU A 661 -9.66 9.76 28.52
CA LEU A 661 -9.30 9.09 27.27
C LEU A 661 -8.13 9.83 26.60
N LYS A 662 -7.00 9.14 26.41
CA LYS A 662 -5.74 9.70 25.92
C LYS A 662 -5.18 8.94 24.72
N TRP A 663 -4.09 9.46 24.19
CA TRP A 663 -3.32 8.88 23.08
C TRP A 663 -2.74 7.52 23.43
N GLU A 664 -2.79 6.56 22.50
CA GLU A 664 -1.84 5.45 22.54
C GLU A 664 -0.45 6.03 22.22
N SER A 665 0.54 5.70 23.04
CA SER A 665 1.90 6.23 22.91
C SER A 665 2.87 5.13 22.55
N THR A 666 3.57 5.28 21.43
CA THR A 666 4.57 4.33 20.95
C THR A 666 5.97 4.90 21.07
N SER A 667 6.78 4.31 21.94
CA SER A 667 8.22 4.59 22.06
C SER A 667 9.02 3.55 21.30
N GLN A 668 10.06 3.98 20.58
CA GLN A 668 10.88 3.09 19.75
C GLN A 668 12.36 3.44 19.85
N TRP A 669 13.18 2.42 20.10
CA TRP A 669 14.62 2.43 19.88
C TRP A 669 14.93 1.77 18.57
N ASN A 670 15.85 2.32 17.79
CA ASN A 670 16.30 1.79 16.52
C ASN A 670 17.82 1.90 16.41
N PHE A 671 18.51 0.79 16.13
CA PHE A 671 19.91 0.74 15.76
C PHE A 671 20.01 0.33 14.30
N GLY A 672 20.76 1.10 13.49
CA GLY A 672 20.93 0.87 12.07
C GLY A 672 22.41 0.80 11.67
N LEU A 673 22.70 -0.07 10.72
CA LEU A 673 24.00 -0.19 10.07
C LEU A 673 23.80 -0.16 8.55
N ASP A 674 24.30 0.90 7.89
CA ASP A 674 24.32 0.99 6.44
C ASP A 674 25.73 0.68 5.94
N PHE A 675 25.87 -0.20 4.96
CA PHE A 675 27.17 -0.58 4.40
C PHE A 675 27.12 -0.73 2.89
N SER A 676 28.28 -0.47 2.25
CA SER A 676 28.54 -0.76 0.85
C SER A 676 29.92 -1.39 0.71
N ILE A 677 29.99 -2.51 -0.02
CA ILE A 677 31.19 -3.36 -0.11
C ILE A 677 31.50 -3.63 -1.60
N PHE A 678 32.77 -3.41 -2.00
CA PHE A 678 33.29 -3.64 -3.35
C PHE A 678 32.55 -2.89 -4.45
N ASN A 679 31.86 -1.78 -4.17
CA ASN A 679 30.97 -1.07 -5.08
C ASN A 679 29.89 -1.98 -5.74
N ARG A 680 29.56 -3.11 -5.11
CA ARG A 680 28.66 -4.12 -5.67
C ARG A 680 27.56 -4.57 -4.71
N ILE A 681 27.83 -4.57 -3.43
CA ILE A 681 26.87 -5.04 -2.41
C ILE A 681 26.57 -3.90 -1.48
N ASN A 682 25.32 -3.49 -1.44
CA ASN A 682 24.79 -2.50 -0.49
C ASN A 682 23.82 -3.18 0.45
N GLY A 683 23.85 -2.78 1.69
CA GLY A 683 22.95 -3.35 2.67
C GLY A 683 22.62 -2.40 3.79
N THR A 684 21.51 -2.69 4.43
CA THR A 684 21.07 -2.03 5.66
C THR A 684 20.60 -3.11 6.64
N LEU A 685 21.17 -3.11 7.84
CA LEU A 685 20.73 -3.92 8.97
C LEU A 685 20.09 -2.99 10.00
N GLU A 686 18.89 -3.31 10.43
CA GLU A 686 18.15 -2.58 11.47
C GLU A 686 17.80 -3.51 12.63
N LEU A 687 17.97 -3.05 13.85
CA LEU A 687 17.50 -3.70 15.07
C LEU A 687 16.55 -2.73 15.76
N TYR A 688 15.37 -3.19 16.14
CA TYR A 688 14.39 -2.32 16.77
C TYR A 688 13.71 -2.95 17.99
N HIS A 689 13.34 -2.06 18.93
CA HIS A 689 12.46 -2.34 20.05
C HIS A 689 11.41 -1.24 20.12
N LYS A 690 10.13 -1.62 19.93
CA LYS A 690 8.98 -0.74 19.84
C LYS A 690 7.98 -1.14 20.92
N LYS A 691 7.69 -0.22 21.83
CA LYS A 691 6.71 -0.42 22.91
C LYS A 691 5.56 0.56 22.72
N THR A 692 4.34 0.07 22.59
CA THR A 692 3.12 0.86 22.65
C THR A 692 2.51 0.71 24.04
N SER A 693 2.28 1.81 24.70
CA SER A 693 1.63 1.89 26.01
C SER A 693 0.30 2.61 25.89
N ASP A 694 -0.55 2.43 26.90
CA ASP A 694 -1.87 3.04 26.93
C ASP A 694 -2.77 2.56 25.79
N LEU A 695 -2.70 1.26 25.45
CA LEU A 695 -3.56 0.65 24.43
C LEU A 695 -5.02 0.91 24.71
N LEU A 696 -5.74 1.28 23.68
CA LEU A 696 -7.18 1.50 23.72
C LEU A 696 -7.93 0.19 23.58
N TRP A 697 -8.81 -0.09 24.53
CA TRP A 697 -9.72 -1.22 24.50
C TRP A 697 -11.03 -0.92 25.22
N THR A 698 -12.08 -1.66 24.88
CA THR A 698 -13.37 -1.56 25.56
C THR A 698 -13.40 -2.52 26.74
N TYR A 699 -13.39 -1.96 27.94
CA TYR A 699 -13.41 -2.71 29.21
C TYR A 699 -14.80 -2.80 29.80
N PRO A 700 -15.16 -3.92 30.45
CA PRO A 700 -16.37 -4.01 31.27
C PRO A 700 -16.25 -3.08 32.47
N VAL A 701 -17.34 -2.40 32.82
CA VAL A 701 -17.44 -1.51 33.98
C VAL A 701 -18.69 -1.87 34.81
N PRO A 702 -18.67 -1.64 36.14
CA PRO A 702 -19.80 -2.00 37.03
C PRO A 702 -21.04 -1.15 36.74
N GLN A 703 -22.20 -1.78 36.80
CA GLN A 703 -23.52 -1.14 36.73
C GLN A 703 -24.28 -1.38 38.03
N PRO A 704 -24.53 -0.36 38.87
CA PRO A 704 -24.09 1.04 38.82
C PRO A 704 -22.63 1.23 39.21
N PRO A 705 -21.96 2.40 39.05
CA PRO A 705 -22.56 3.71 38.72
C PRO A 705 -22.68 4.00 37.21
N TYR A 706 -22.04 3.17 36.34
CA TYR A 706 -22.09 3.38 34.90
C TYR A 706 -23.43 2.92 34.31
N LEU A 707 -23.98 3.70 33.36
CA LEU A 707 -25.23 3.33 32.67
C LEU A 707 -25.02 2.28 31.59
N VAL A 708 -23.86 2.30 30.92
CA VAL A 708 -23.48 1.31 29.92
C VAL A 708 -22.42 0.40 30.54
N GLY A 709 -22.57 -0.93 30.37
CA GLY A 709 -21.69 -1.96 30.98
C GLY A 709 -20.26 -1.99 30.44
N THR A 710 -19.90 -1.10 29.50
CA THR A 710 -18.57 -1.04 28.92
C THR A 710 -18.09 0.40 28.76
N MET A 711 -16.77 0.61 28.79
CA MET A 711 -16.13 1.89 28.55
C MET A 711 -14.82 1.74 27.77
N LEU A 712 -14.57 2.61 26.80
CA LEU A 712 -13.29 2.70 26.11
C LEU A 712 -12.27 3.35 27.04
N ALA A 713 -11.16 2.68 27.32
CA ALA A 713 -10.13 3.12 28.25
C ALA A 713 -8.71 2.76 27.78
N ASN A 714 -7.71 3.46 28.28
CA ASN A 714 -6.29 3.26 28.00
C ASN A 714 -5.66 2.40 29.09
N VAL A 715 -5.36 1.13 28.84
CA VAL A 715 -4.87 0.21 29.88
C VAL A 715 -3.67 -0.63 29.45
N GLY A 716 -3.64 -1.17 28.24
CA GLY A 716 -2.69 -2.20 27.86
C GLY A 716 -1.32 -1.71 27.37
N ASP A 717 -0.36 -2.62 27.33
CA ASP A 717 0.97 -2.44 26.72
C ASP A 717 1.26 -3.57 25.72
N LEU A 718 1.88 -3.23 24.58
CA LEU A 718 2.28 -4.17 23.52
C LEU A 718 3.71 -3.87 23.08
N VAL A 719 4.50 -4.92 22.90
CA VAL A 719 5.90 -4.83 22.46
C VAL A 719 6.07 -5.53 21.11
N ASN A 720 6.74 -4.87 20.17
CA ASN A 720 7.29 -5.45 18.95
C ASN A 720 8.81 -5.31 18.97
N LYS A 721 9.54 -6.40 18.77
CA LYS A 721 11.00 -6.41 18.68
C LYS A 721 11.45 -7.28 17.51
N GLY A 722 12.49 -6.84 16.81
CA GLY A 722 12.93 -7.57 15.65
C GLY A 722 14.14 -7.01 14.95
N PHE A 723 14.47 -7.62 13.83
CA PHE A 723 15.50 -7.14 12.94
C PHE A 723 15.04 -7.14 11.48
N GLU A 724 15.65 -6.28 10.68
CA GLU A 724 15.42 -6.14 9.26
C GLU A 724 16.76 -6.11 8.53
N LEU A 725 16.87 -6.87 7.44
CA LEU A 725 18.02 -6.88 6.56
C LEU A 725 17.56 -6.60 5.14
N THR A 726 18.12 -5.55 4.53
CA THR A 726 17.96 -5.28 3.10
C THR A 726 19.33 -5.44 2.45
N LEU A 727 19.41 -6.21 1.38
CA LEU A 727 20.63 -6.41 0.58
C LEU A 727 20.30 -6.14 -0.88
N GLY A 728 21.16 -5.34 -1.53
CA GLY A 728 21.21 -5.17 -2.98
C GLY A 728 22.56 -5.60 -3.49
N ALA A 729 22.60 -6.38 -4.55
CA ALA A 729 23.84 -6.85 -5.14
C ALA A 729 23.83 -6.65 -6.65
N ASN A 730 24.87 -5.95 -7.17
CA ASN A 730 25.19 -5.88 -8.59
C ASN A 730 26.07 -7.09 -8.94
N ILE A 731 25.42 -8.20 -9.33
CA ILE A 731 26.10 -9.50 -9.54
C ILE A 731 26.97 -9.48 -10.79
N LEU A 732 26.40 -8.95 -11.90
CA LEU A 732 27.07 -8.89 -13.18
C LEU A 732 26.78 -7.55 -13.84
N ARG A 733 27.86 -6.91 -14.33
CA ARG A 733 27.75 -5.68 -15.11
C ARG A 733 28.81 -5.69 -16.21
N THR A 734 28.34 -5.89 -17.44
CA THR A 734 29.16 -5.89 -18.68
C THR A 734 28.53 -4.95 -19.70
N LYS A 735 29.11 -4.82 -20.87
CA LYS A 735 28.57 -4.00 -21.96
C LYS A 735 27.15 -4.47 -22.41
N ASP A 736 26.92 -5.78 -22.41
CA ASP A 736 25.66 -6.36 -22.92
C ASP A 736 24.74 -6.92 -21.83
N TRP A 737 25.24 -7.12 -20.59
CA TRP A 737 24.51 -7.74 -19.49
C TRP A 737 24.58 -6.91 -18.21
N THR A 738 23.43 -6.74 -17.57
CA THR A 738 23.35 -6.38 -16.16
C THR A 738 22.54 -7.43 -15.41
N LEU A 739 22.92 -7.72 -14.18
CA LEU A 739 22.19 -8.61 -13.28
C LEU A 739 22.25 -8.05 -11.86
N ASP A 740 21.11 -7.61 -11.37
CA ASP A 740 20.93 -7.09 -10.03
C ASP A 740 20.00 -7.99 -9.24
N ALA A 741 20.31 -8.26 -7.99
CA ALA A 741 19.45 -8.98 -7.07
C ALA A 741 19.21 -8.16 -5.81
N ASN A 742 17.96 -8.12 -5.35
CA ASN A 742 17.57 -7.46 -4.11
C ASN A 742 16.84 -8.44 -3.19
N MET A 743 17.18 -8.39 -1.91
CA MET A 743 16.56 -9.18 -0.86
C MET A 743 16.11 -8.27 0.28
N SER A 744 14.90 -8.48 0.75
CA SER A 744 14.38 -7.91 2.00
C SER A 744 14.04 -9.07 2.94
N LEU A 745 14.54 -9.03 4.17
CA LEU A 745 14.27 -10.02 5.22
C LEU A 745 13.90 -9.28 6.49
N ALA A 746 12.83 -9.68 7.13
CA ALA A 746 12.42 -9.12 8.42
C ALA A 746 11.95 -10.22 9.36
N TYR A 747 12.34 -10.12 10.61
CA TYR A 747 11.82 -10.90 11.73
C TYR A 747 11.13 -9.96 12.71
N ASN A 748 9.91 -10.29 13.13
CA ASN A 748 9.18 -9.57 14.16
C ASN A 748 8.65 -10.54 15.21
N HIS A 749 8.85 -10.18 16.48
CA HIS A 749 8.22 -10.83 17.63
C HIS A 749 7.31 -9.82 18.33
N GLN A 750 6.03 -10.15 18.45
CA GLN A 750 5.01 -9.34 19.09
C GLN A 750 4.55 -10.01 20.37
N GLU A 751 4.35 -9.22 21.43
CA GLU A 751 3.89 -9.67 22.73
C GLU A 751 3.04 -8.61 23.42
N ILE A 752 1.89 -9.00 23.96
CA ILE A 752 1.09 -8.18 24.84
C ILE A 752 1.66 -8.33 26.24
N THR A 753 2.19 -7.24 26.81
CA THR A 753 2.91 -7.29 28.09
C THR A 753 2.07 -6.86 29.28
N LYS A 754 0.92 -6.19 29.00
CA LYS A 754 -0.01 -5.73 30.03
C LYS A 754 -1.43 -5.58 29.48
N LEU A 755 -2.45 -6.01 30.25
CA LEU A 755 -3.87 -5.83 29.93
C LEU A 755 -4.70 -5.27 31.09
N SER A 756 -4.10 -5.08 32.25
CA SER A 756 -4.81 -4.64 33.46
C SER A 756 -4.07 -3.50 34.15
N ASN A 757 -4.81 -2.66 34.88
CA ASN A 757 -4.28 -1.68 35.81
C ASN A 757 -5.15 -1.70 37.09
N ASP A 758 -4.94 -0.74 38.02
CA ASP A 758 -5.66 -0.68 39.30
C ASP A 758 -7.16 -0.47 39.11
N GLN A 759 -7.60 0.15 38.03
CA GLN A 759 -8.99 0.51 37.77
C GLN A 759 -9.70 -0.52 36.84
N TYR A 760 -8.97 -1.09 35.85
CA TYR A 760 -9.52 -1.98 34.86
C TYR A 760 -8.78 -3.31 34.92
N GLN A 761 -9.51 -4.40 35.13
CA GLN A 761 -8.97 -5.75 35.25
C GLN A 761 -9.44 -6.63 34.08
N ALA A 762 -8.50 -7.33 33.42
CA ALA A 762 -8.80 -8.29 32.38
C ALA A 762 -7.85 -9.49 32.56
N VAL A 763 -8.41 -10.67 32.74
CA VAL A 763 -7.64 -11.95 32.83
C VAL A 763 -7.30 -12.44 31.43
N GLY A 764 -8.09 -12.08 30.43
CA GLY A 764 -7.96 -12.38 29.01
C GLY A 764 -9.23 -11.96 28.30
N LEU A 765 -9.09 -11.54 27.05
CA LEU A 765 -10.21 -11.09 26.23
C LEU A 765 -10.44 -12.07 25.10
N GLN A 766 -11.65 -12.63 25.01
CA GLN A 766 -12.02 -13.54 23.93
C GLN A 766 -12.12 -12.79 22.59
N ALA A 767 -11.56 -13.38 21.54
CA ALA A 767 -11.53 -12.85 20.18
C ALA A 767 -11.75 -13.98 19.15
N GLY A 768 -12.00 -13.62 17.90
CA GLY A 768 -12.15 -14.63 16.84
C GLY A 768 -13.40 -15.49 17.03
N SER A 769 -14.58 -14.85 17.19
CA SER A 769 -15.87 -15.55 17.30
C SER A 769 -16.16 -16.42 16.09
N LEU A 770 -16.61 -17.67 16.32
CA LEU A 770 -16.96 -18.65 15.30
C LEU A 770 -18.48 -18.77 15.10
N HIS A 771 -19.26 -17.75 15.48
CA HIS A 771 -20.74 -17.77 15.44
C HIS A 771 -21.33 -18.06 14.04
N ASN A 772 -20.57 -17.87 12.98
CA ASN A 772 -20.97 -18.17 11.60
C ASN A 772 -20.88 -19.69 11.27
N LEU A 773 -20.30 -20.51 12.16
CA LEU A 773 -20.19 -21.94 12.00
C LEU A 773 -21.27 -22.65 12.80
N ARG A 774 -21.85 -23.71 12.22
CA ARG A 774 -22.87 -24.52 12.86
C ARG A 774 -22.37 -25.12 14.16
N GLY A 775 -23.12 -24.93 15.25
CA GLY A 775 -22.77 -25.45 16.58
C GLY A 775 -21.70 -24.65 17.34
N MET A 776 -21.21 -23.53 16.79
CA MET A 776 -20.09 -22.73 17.34
C MET A 776 -20.50 -21.34 17.83
N SER A 777 -21.81 -21.10 18.14
CA SER A 777 -22.34 -19.77 18.47
C SER A 777 -21.63 -19.06 19.64
N ASN A 778 -21.08 -19.82 20.59
CA ASN A 778 -20.37 -19.32 21.77
C ASN A 778 -18.90 -19.73 21.79
N THR A 779 -18.34 -20.09 20.63
CA THR A 779 -16.94 -20.50 20.51
C THR A 779 -16.09 -19.35 20.02
N TYR A 780 -15.00 -19.11 20.72
CA TYR A 780 -13.96 -18.14 20.36
C TYR A 780 -12.67 -18.88 20.05
N SER A 781 -12.02 -18.55 18.95
CA SER A 781 -10.82 -19.25 18.50
C SER A 781 -9.52 -18.59 18.95
N GLN A 782 -9.59 -17.34 19.42
CA GLN A 782 -8.43 -16.57 19.83
C GLN A 782 -8.64 -15.94 21.21
N VAL A 783 -7.53 -15.59 21.85
CA VAL A 783 -7.51 -14.85 23.10
C VAL A 783 -6.48 -13.74 23.03
N ILE A 784 -6.82 -12.56 23.57
CA ILE A 784 -5.88 -11.48 23.84
C ILE A 784 -5.44 -11.67 25.29
N LEU A 785 -4.17 -12.07 25.52
CA LEU A 785 -3.64 -12.48 26.80
C LEU A 785 -2.20 -11.98 26.99
N GLU A 786 -1.84 -11.61 28.20
CA GLU A 786 -0.47 -11.22 28.58
C GLU A 786 0.52 -12.39 28.32
N GLY A 787 1.69 -12.05 27.78
CA GLY A 787 2.73 -13.02 27.38
C GLY A 787 2.54 -13.60 25.97
N TYR A 788 1.45 -13.26 25.26
CA TYR A 788 1.15 -13.80 23.94
C TYR A 788 0.99 -12.70 22.90
N PRO A 789 1.17 -13.02 21.59
CA PRO A 789 0.91 -12.06 20.52
C PRO A 789 -0.59 -11.85 20.31
N ALA A 790 -0.98 -10.71 19.75
CA ALA A 790 -2.33 -10.51 19.25
C ALA A 790 -2.64 -11.54 18.14
N GLY A 791 -3.85 -12.13 18.16
CA GLY A 791 -4.21 -13.23 17.26
C GLY A 791 -3.64 -14.58 17.69
N ALA A 792 -3.42 -14.77 18.98
CA ALA A 792 -3.06 -16.06 19.58
C ALA A 792 -4.26 -17.02 19.53
N PHE A 793 -4.16 -18.09 18.76
CA PHE A 793 -5.14 -19.16 18.77
C PHE A 793 -5.09 -19.92 20.11
N TRP A 794 -6.26 -20.12 20.69
CA TRP A 794 -6.43 -20.76 22.00
C TRP A 794 -7.56 -21.76 21.96
N GLY A 795 -7.31 -22.98 22.43
CA GLY A 795 -8.31 -24.04 22.42
C GLY A 795 -7.72 -25.43 22.69
N PRO A 796 -8.51 -26.47 22.46
CA PRO A 796 -8.08 -27.84 22.67
C PRO A 796 -7.09 -28.36 21.62
N HIS A 797 -6.20 -29.24 22.06
CA HIS A 797 -5.35 -29.99 21.14
C HIS A 797 -6.04 -31.29 20.75
N CYS A 798 -6.04 -31.58 19.44
CA CYS A 798 -6.53 -32.85 18.91
C CYS A 798 -5.35 -33.85 18.74
N GLU A 799 -5.34 -34.91 19.51
CA GLU A 799 -4.32 -35.96 19.45
C GLU A 799 -4.47 -36.86 18.22
N GLY A 800 -5.66 -36.85 17.60
CA GLY A 800 -5.97 -37.65 16.42
C GLY A 800 -7.46 -37.95 16.29
N ILE A 801 -7.76 -38.88 15.38
CA ILE A 801 -9.10 -39.43 15.17
C ILE A 801 -9.12 -40.87 15.65
N SER A 802 -10.14 -41.20 16.47
CA SER A 802 -10.34 -42.57 16.97
C SER A 802 -10.73 -43.54 15.86
N GLU A 803 -10.65 -44.84 16.09
CA GLU A 803 -11.12 -45.88 15.17
C GLU A 803 -12.61 -45.70 14.80
N ASN A 804 -13.40 -45.12 15.70
CA ASN A 804 -14.83 -44.83 15.48
C ASN A 804 -15.05 -43.45 14.85
N GLY A 805 -14.01 -42.78 14.34
CA GLY A 805 -14.08 -41.52 13.63
C GLY A 805 -14.30 -40.26 14.49
N LYS A 806 -14.05 -40.32 15.81
CA LYS A 806 -14.26 -39.19 16.73
C LYS A 806 -12.97 -38.45 17.03
N TYR A 807 -13.05 -37.11 17.22
CA TYR A 807 -11.90 -36.31 17.64
C TYR A 807 -11.45 -36.70 19.06
N ILE A 808 -10.16 -37.04 19.23
CA ILE A 808 -9.54 -37.32 20.54
C ILE A 808 -8.92 -36.01 21.01
N LEU A 809 -9.56 -35.32 21.97
CA LEU A 809 -9.03 -34.10 22.55
C LEU A 809 -8.25 -34.39 23.83
N THR A 810 -7.14 -33.65 24.03
CA THR A 810 -6.34 -33.78 25.28
C THR A 810 -7.19 -33.39 26.48
N LYS A 811 -7.17 -34.28 27.53
CA LYS A 811 -7.91 -34.08 28.79
C LYS A 811 -6.94 -34.06 29.97
N ASP A 812 -7.33 -33.37 31.04
CA ASP A 812 -6.65 -33.43 32.35
C ASP A 812 -6.99 -34.72 33.13
N ALA A 813 -6.44 -34.82 34.32
CA ALA A 813 -6.65 -35.97 35.21
C ALA A 813 -8.13 -36.16 35.62
N ASP A 814 -8.92 -35.09 35.59
CA ASP A 814 -10.36 -35.07 35.90
C ASP A 814 -11.24 -35.34 34.67
N GLY A 815 -10.63 -35.56 33.52
CA GLY A 815 -11.32 -35.84 32.24
C GLY A 815 -11.85 -34.60 31.53
N LYS A 816 -11.51 -33.35 31.98
CA LYS A 816 -11.89 -32.11 31.35
C LYS A 816 -10.94 -31.79 30.20
N VAL A 817 -11.50 -31.31 29.09
CA VAL A 817 -10.71 -30.87 27.93
C VAL A 817 -9.80 -29.69 28.32
N VAL A 818 -8.52 -29.81 27.99
CA VAL A 818 -7.49 -28.79 28.29
C VAL A 818 -7.36 -27.86 27.11
N GLU A 819 -7.57 -26.56 27.35
CA GLU A 819 -7.30 -25.50 26.38
C GLU A 819 -5.86 -24.98 26.55
N ARG A 820 -5.20 -24.70 25.43
CA ARG A 820 -3.83 -24.20 25.42
C ARG A 820 -3.54 -23.31 24.21
N TYR A 821 -2.38 -22.68 24.20
CA TYR A 821 -1.89 -21.93 23.05
C TYR A 821 -1.61 -22.88 21.88
N LEU A 822 -2.24 -22.60 20.72
CA LEU A 822 -2.18 -23.41 19.50
C LEU A 822 -1.35 -22.78 18.38
N GLY A 823 -0.83 -21.58 18.61
CA GLY A 823 -0.04 -20.82 17.64
C GLY A 823 -0.59 -19.42 17.40
N SER A 824 0.09 -18.65 16.57
CA SER A 824 -0.26 -17.27 16.27
C SER A 824 -0.60 -17.07 14.79
N ALA A 825 -1.57 -16.19 14.52
CA ALA A 825 -1.89 -15.73 13.20
C ALA A 825 -0.86 -14.73 12.64
N GLN A 826 0.01 -14.16 13.49
CA GLN A 826 1.03 -13.19 13.07
C GLN A 826 2.21 -13.90 12.41
N PRO A 827 2.65 -13.47 11.20
CA PRO A 827 3.88 -13.96 10.61
C PRO A 827 5.10 -13.51 11.43
N LYS A 828 6.05 -14.42 11.65
CA LYS A 828 7.33 -14.11 12.30
C LYS A 828 8.35 -13.60 11.31
N TRP A 829 8.33 -14.12 10.09
CA TRP A 829 9.29 -13.79 9.04
C TRP A 829 8.58 -13.27 7.79
N ASN A 830 9.09 -12.17 7.24
CA ASN A 830 8.72 -11.65 5.93
C ASN A 830 9.95 -11.64 5.04
N ILE A 831 9.85 -12.19 3.84
CA ILE A 831 10.95 -12.27 2.86
C ILE A 831 10.45 -11.69 1.54
N GLY A 832 11.24 -10.81 0.93
CA GLY A 832 11.05 -10.35 -0.43
C GLY A 832 12.31 -10.60 -1.24
N LEU A 833 12.15 -11.06 -2.47
CA LEU A 833 13.25 -11.32 -3.41
C LEU A 833 12.92 -10.69 -4.75
N SER A 834 13.86 -10.02 -5.38
CA SER A 834 13.74 -9.57 -6.76
C SER A 834 15.04 -9.69 -7.51
N ILE A 835 14.92 -10.07 -8.78
CA ILE A 835 16.02 -10.18 -9.73
C ILE A 835 15.66 -9.30 -10.92
N ASN A 836 16.57 -8.40 -11.29
CA ASN A 836 16.48 -7.56 -12.48
C ASN A 836 17.67 -7.90 -13.38
N ALA A 837 17.39 -8.26 -14.61
CA ALA A 837 18.44 -8.53 -15.59
C ALA A 837 18.15 -7.78 -16.88
N THR A 838 19.21 -7.29 -17.54
CA THR A 838 19.11 -6.75 -18.90
C THR A 838 20.11 -7.47 -19.80
N TRP A 839 19.71 -7.73 -21.02
CA TRP A 839 20.56 -8.25 -22.08
C TRP A 839 20.31 -7.46 -23.35
N ARG A 840 21.24 -6.57 -23.68
CA ARG A 840 21.08 -5.63 -24.80
C ARG A 840 19.75 -4.86 -24.68
N ASN A 841 18.79 -5.19 -25.53
CA ASN A 841 17.47 -4.55 -25.61
C ASN A 841 16.37 -5.31 -24.84
N PHE A 842 16.70 -6.45 -24.23
CA PHE A 842 15.77 -7.22 -23.41
C PHE A 842 15.93 -6.86 -21.94
N ASP A 843 14.83 -6.75 -21.22
CA ASP A 843 14.77 -6.63 -19.77
C ASP A 843 13.95 -7.77 -19.18
N PHE A 844 14.43 -8.28 -18.06
CA PHE A 844 13.81 -9.37 -17.30
C PHE A 844 13.69 -8.94 -15.84
N VAL A 845 12.50 -9.08 -15.26
CA VAL A 845 12.23 -8.78 -13.86
C VAL A 845 11.45 -9.93 -13.24
N ALA A 846 11.99 -10.53 -12.18
CA ALA A 846 11.30 -11.50 -11.36
C ALA A 846 11.17 -10.99 -9.93
N SER A 847 10.00 -11.07 -9.32
CA SER A 847 9.78 -10.70 -7.92
C SER A 847 8.89 -11.72 -7.21
N GLY A 848 9.28 -12.06 -5.99
CA GLY A 848 8.54 -12.96 -5.12
C GLY A 848 8.60 -12.50 -3.67
N TYR A 849 7.66 -12.98 -2.89
CA TYR A 849 7.61 -12.71 -1.44
C TYR A 849 7.06 -13.91 -0.69
N GLY A 850 7.34 -13.97 0.60
CA GLY A 850 6.83 -15.00 1.48
C GLY A 850 6.64 -14.52 2.91
N MET A 851 5.72 -15.15 3.61
CA MET A 851 5.45 -14.98 5.03
C MET A 851 5.52 -16.35 5.71
N PHE A 852 6.19 -16.41 6.87
CA PHE A 852 6.45 -17.68 7.53
C PHE A 852 6.22 -17.59 9.04
N GLY A 853 5.77 -18.72 9.61
CA GLY A 853 5.57 -18.89 11.05
C GLY A 853 4.17 -18.52 11.54
N GLN A 854 3.26 -18.07 10.64
CA GLN A 854 1.85 -17.85 10.97
C GLN A 854 1.03 -19.14 10.86
N LYS A 855 -0.06 -19.16 11.63
CA LYS A 855 -1.12 -20.17 11.56
C LYS A 855 -2.39 -19.55 10.98
N VAL A 856 -3.22 -20.39 10.36
CA VAL A 856 -4.52 -20.02 9.79
C VAL A 856 -5.56 -21.02 10.27
N LEU A 857 -6.66 -20.52 10.82
CA LEU A 857 -7.84 -21.36 11.11
C LEU A 857 -8.65 -21.47 9.81
N ASN A 858 -8.74 -22.68 9.28
CA ASN A 858 -9.46 -23.01 8.06
C ASN A 858 -10.92 -23.35 8.38
N CYS A 859 -11.77 -22.32 8.49
CA CYS A 859 -13.19 -22.51 8.80
C CYS A 859 -13.97 -23.17 7.66
N THR A 860 -13.57 -22.93 6.40
CA THR A 860 -14.17 -23.63 5.25
C THR A 860 -13.96 -25.13 5.38
N ARG A 861 -12.73 -25.58 5.67
CA ARG A 861 -12.45 -26.99 5.89
C ARG A 861 -13.18 -27.52 7.11
N MET A 862 -13.20 -26.78 8.23
CA MET A 862 -13.91 -27.19 9.43
C MET A 862 -15.42 -27.40 9.16
N ALA A 863 -16.05 -26.47 8.44
CA ALA A 863 -17.46 -26.61 8.08
C ALA A 863 -17.73 -27.75 7.10
N MET A 864 -16.81 -28.03 6.18
CA MET A 864 -16.94 -29.08 5.17
C MET A 864 -16.57 -30.49 5.69
N TYR A 865 -16.07 -30.59 6.93
CA TYR A 865 -15.81 -31.84 7.65
C TYR A 865 -16.99 -32.24 8.56
N ASP A 866 -18.20 -31.80 8.22
CA ASP A 866 -19.45 -32.13 8.93
C ASP A 866 -20.12 -33.34 8.26
N PRO A 867 -20.18 -34.52 8.90
CA PRO A 867 -20.76 -35.72 8.32
C PRO A 867 -22.26 -35.57 8.03
N THR A 868 -22.95 -34.64 8.68
CA THR A 868 -24.39 -34.40 8.45
C THR A 868 -24.67 -33.67 7.13
N ARG A 869 -23.65 -33.12 6.46
CA ARG A 869 -23.81 -32.48 5.14
C ARG A 869 -24.02 -33.48 4.01
N PHE A 870 -23.21 -34.57 4.01
CA PHE A 870 -23.34 -35.62 3.00
C PHE A 870 -24.55 -36.52 3.29
N PRO A 871 -25.43 -36.85 2.33
CA PRO A 871 -25.35 -36.59 0.89
C PRO A 871 -26.06 -35.31 0.43
N SER A 872 -26.78 -34.59 1.29
CA SER A 872 -27.66 -33.47 0.92
C SER A 872 -26.90 -32.21 0.46
N GLN A 873 -25.68 -32.08 0.89
CA GLN A 873 -24.74 -31.03 0.48
C GLN A 873 -23.43 -31.64 -0.01
N ASN A 874 -22.60 -30.86 -0.71
CA ASN A 874 -21.25 -31.25 -1.09
C ASN A 874 -20.29 -31.17 0.10
N VAL A 875 -19.19 -31.92 0.03
CA VAL A 875 -18.11 -31.96 1.01
C VAL A 875 -16.74 -32.00 0.29
N LEU A 876 -15.65 -31.83 1.05
CA LEU A 876 -14.31 -31.98 0.49
C LEU A 876 -14.00 -33.47 0.20
N ASP A 877 -13.23 -33.71 -0.87
CA ASP A 877 -12.83 -35.08 -1.25
C ASP A 877 -11.97 -35.74 -0.16
N ASP A 878 -11.10 -34.99 0.54
CA ASP A 878 -10.27 -35.51 1.62
C ASP A 878 -11.07 -35.85 2.90
N PHE A 879 -12.24 -35.20 3.12
CA PHE A 879 -13.14 -35.55 4.20
C PHE A 879 -13.68 -36.99 4.05
N MET A 880 -14.12 -37.37 2.86
CA MET A 880 -14.65 -38.71 2.60
C MET A 880 -13.61 -39.82 2.85
N LYS A 881 -12.31 -39.47 2.82
CA LYS A 881 -11.18 -40.37 3.09
C LYS A 881 -10.70 -40.35 4.55
N SER A 882 -11.17 -39.39 5.32
CA SER A 882 -10.70 -39.13 6.68
C SER A 882 -11.21 -40.14 7.73
N GLY A 883 -12.32 -40.81 7.45
CA GLY A 883 -13.01 -41.70 8.40
C GLY A 883 -13.71 -40.95 9.54
N ILE A 884 -13.81 -39.62 9.49
CA ILE A 884 -14.46 -38.83 10.55
C ILE A 884 -15.97 -39.01 10.49
N THR A 885 -16.58 -39.35 11.62
CA THR A 885 -18.03 -39.52 11.83
C THR A 885 -18.59 -38.52 12.84
N ASP A 886 -17.73 -37.74 13.48
CA ASP A 886 -18.08 -36.78 14.52
C ASP A 886 -18.35 -35.40 13.92
N ASN A 887 -19.16 -34.59 14.60
CA ASN A 887 -19.36 -33.19 14.20
C ASN A 887 -18.06 -32.40 14.35
N PRO A 888 -17.82 -31.39 13.48
CA PRO A 888 -16.62 -30.61 13.55
C PRO A 888 -16.49 -29.92 14.91
N THR A 889 -15.34 -30.16 15.57
CA THR A 889 -15.02 -29.59 16.88
C THR A 889 -13.83 -28.64 16.73
N TYR A 890 -13.95 -27.42 17.22
CA TYR A 890 -12.85 -26.47 17.20
C TYR A 890 -11.62 -27.04 17.95
N SER A 891 -10.50 -27.12 17.29
CA SER A 891 -9.22 -27.59 17.79
C SER A 891 -8.09 -27.22 16.81
N ASP A 892 -6.84 -27.54 17.17
CA ASP A 892 -5.70 -27.38 16.26
C ASP A 892 -5.70 -28.33 15.05
N TYR A 893 -6.65 -29.26 14.95
CA TYR A 893 -6.88 -30.08 13.75
C TYR A 893 -7.23 -29.22 12.52
N PHE A 894 -7.87 -28.06 12.74
CA PHE A 894 -8.25 -27.11 11.70
C PHE A 894 -7.37 -25.86 11.64
N ILE A 895 -6.37 -25.75 12.54
CA ILE A 895 -5.39 -24.66 12.55
C ILE A 895 -4.17 -25.10 11.74
N GLU A 896 -4.07 -24.64 10.54
CA GLU A 896 -3.07 -25.07 9.56
C GLU A 896 -1.83 -24.15 9.54
N ASN A 897 -0.74 -24.65 8.93
CA ASN A 897 0.44 -23.83 8.67
C ASN A 897 0.16 -22.88 7.50
N GLY A 898 0.08 -21.60 7.79
CA GLY A 898 -0.15 -20.53 6.81
C GLY A 898 1.10 -20.02 6.10
N SER A 899 2.28 -20.62 6.34
CA SER A 899 3.53 -20.20 5.68
C SER A 899 3.48 -20.43 4.18
N PHE A 900 4.01 -19.46 3.41
CA PHE A 900 4.04 -19.55 1.96
C PHE A 900 5.20 -18.73 1.35
N PHE A 901 5.54 -19.09 0.11
CA PHE A 901 6.33 -18.27 -0.80
C PHE A 901 5.61 -18.18 -2.15
N ARG A 902 5.46 -16.97 -2.69
CA ARG A 902 4.73 -16.68 -3.93
C ARG A 902 5.64 -16.01 -4.94
N LEU A 903 5.67 -16.53 -6.17
CA LEU A 903 6.22 -15.80 -7.32
C LEU A 903 5.15 -14.80 -7.81
N GLN A 904 5.36 -13.55 -7.38
CA GLN A 904 4.36 -12.50 -7.57
C GLN A 904 4.29 -11.97 -8.98
N ALA A 905 5.45 -11.72 -9.60
CA ALA A 905 5.52 -11.20 -10.96
C ALA A 905 6.77 -11.69 -11.67
N LEU A 906 6.61 -11.97 -12.96
CA LEU A 906 7.67 -12.28 -13.91
C LEU A 906 7.41 -11.46 -15.18
N THR A 907 8.31 -10.53 -15.50
CA THR A 907 8.18 -9.65 -16.68
C THR A 907 9.35 -9.88 -17.63
N LEU A 908 9.04 -9.99 -18.92
CA LEU A 908 10.02 -9.96 -20.02
C LEU A 908 9.65 -8.78 -20.93
N GLY A 909 10.59 -7.87 -21.13
CA GLY A 909 10.44 -6.69 -21.96
C GLY A 909 11.45 -6.68 -23.11
N TYR A 910 11.08 -5.99 -24.20
CA TYR A 910 11.95 -5.70 -25.34
C TYR A 910 11.79 -4.23 -25.73
N SER A 911 12.87 -3.47 -25.70
CA SER A 911 12.92 -2.08 -26.15
C SER A 911 13.49 -2.02 -27.56
N LEU A 912 12.82 -1.33 -28.49
CA LEU A 912 13.27 -1.21 -29.87
C LEU A 912 14.60 -0.45 -29.92
N ALA A 913 15.59 -0.99 -30.67
CA ALA A 913 16.94 -0.45 -30.74
C ALA A 913 17.02 0.94 -31.40
N HIS A 914 16.14 1.23 -32.36
CA HIS A 914 16.10 2.45 -33.16
C HIS A 914 14.68 3.00 -33.28
N PRO A 915 14.05 3.44 -32.17
CA PRO A 915 12.69 3.97 -32.19
C PRO A 915 12.58 5.30 -32.94
N GLU A 916 13.69 6.06 -33.06
CA GLU A 916 13.76 7.33 -33.81
C GLU A 916 13.42 7.20 -35.29
N LYS A 917 13.62 6.00 -35.88
CA LYS A 917 13.17 5.72 -37.27
C LYS A 917 11.65 5.76 -37.44
N LEU A 918 10.91 5.64 -36.35
CA LEU A 918 9.46 5.74 -36.29
C LEU A 918 8.99 7.09 -35.73
N GLY A 919 9.91 8.05 -35.53
CA GLY A 919 9.59 9.33 -34.89
C GLY A 919 9.32 9.23 -33.40
N LEU A 920 9.77 8.16 -32.75
CA LEU A 920 9.57 7.88 -31.35
C LEU A 920 10.88 8.02 -30.56
N SER A 921 10.80 8.46 -29.32
CA SER A 921 11.96 8.46 -28.40
C SER A 921 12.15 7.11 -27.72
N ARG A 922 11.03 6.40 -27.46
CA ARG A 922 11.05 5.03 -26.90
C ARG A 922 9.87 4.21 -27.39
N LEU A 923 10.13 2.91 -27.64
CA LEU A 923 9.09 1.91 -27.88
C LEU A 923 9.49 0.60 -27.20
N ARG A 924 8.75 0.21 -26.17
CA ARG A 924 8.98 -1.03 -25.43
C ARG A 924 7.71 -1.88 -25.40
N PHE A 925 7.85 -3.16 -25.72
CA PHE A 925 6.84 -4.20 -25.54
C PHE A 925 7.20 -5.07 -24.35
N TYR A 926 6.20 -5.56 -23.60
CA TYR A 926 6.45 -6.46 -22.48
C TYR A 926 5.33 -7.47 -22.30
N VAL A 927 5.69 -8.61 -21.71
CA VAL A 927 4.75 -9.64 -21.21
C VAL A 927 5.02 -9.82 -19.72
N THR A 928 3.95 -9.86 -18.93
CA THR A 928 4.04 -10.10 -17.48
C THR A 928 3.11 -11.24 -17.09
N GLY A 929 3.64 -12.20 -16.31
CA GLY A 929 2.85 -13.19 -15.61
C GLY A 929 2.80 -12.85 -14.11
N GLU A 930 1.61 -12.88 -13.52
CA GLU A 930 1.39 -12.50 -12.12
C GLU A 930 0.75 -13.65 -11.35
N ASN A 931 1.16 -13.80 -10.07
CA ASN A 931 0.69 -14.87 -9.19
C ASN A 931 0.86 -16.25 -9.82
N LEU A 932 2.05 -16.51 -10.39
CA LEU A 932 2.32 -17.69 -11.21
C LEU A 932 2.25 -18.98 -10.41
N PHE A 933 2.79 -18.98 -9.18
CA PHE A 933 2.65 -20.07 -8.23
C PHE A 933 2.79 -19.59 -6.78
N CYS A 934 2.19 -20.37 -5.87
CA CYS A 934 2.32 -20.21 -4.42
C CYS A 934 2.71 -21.55 -3.80
N ILE A 935 3.86 -21.61 -3.14
CA ILE A 935 4.33 -22.78 -2.42
C ILE A 935 3.84 -22.66 -0.98
N THR A 936 2.94 -23.57 -0.58
CA THR A 936 2.35 -23.57 0.76
C THR A 936 1.90 -24.99 1.17
N ARG A 937 1.77 -25.20 2.47
CA ARG A 937 1.13 -26.40 3.05
C ARG A 937 -0.34 -26.16 3.44
N TYR A 938 -0.82 -24.93 3.26
CA TYR A 938 -2.21 -24.57 3.54
C TYR A 938 -3.16 -25.24 2.55
N LYS A 939 -4.22 -25.88 3.04
CA LYS A 939 -5.17 -26.66 2.23
C LYS A 939 -6.29 -25.80 1.62
N GLY A 940 -6.60 -24.65 2.19
CA GLY A 940 -7.59 -23.71 1.65
C GLY A 940 -7.18 -23.10 0.32
N MET A 941 -7.98 -22.16 -0.21
CA MET A 941 -7.75 -21.52 -1.52
C MET A 941 -6.46 -20.68 -1.55
N ASP A 942 -6.23 -19.86 -0.53
CA ASP A 942 -5.05 -18.98 -0.44
C ASP A 942 -4.60 -18.78 1.01
N PRO A 943 -3.29 -18.88 1.35
CA PRO A 943 -2.78 -18.70 2.72
C PRO A 943 -2.77 -17.24 3.20
N GLU A 944 -2.92 -16.25 2.32
CA GLU A 944 -3.07 -14.83 2.69
C GLU A 944 -4.51 -14.54 3.09
N VAL A 945 -4.84 -14.93 4.29
CA VAL A 945 -6.15 -14.71 4.90
C VAL A 945 -6.25 -13.29 5.46
N ALA A 946 -7.46 -12.75 5.52
CA ALA A 946 -7.73 -11.40 5.98
C ALA A 946 -7.02 -11.07 7.30
N VAL A 947 -6.31 -9.95 7.28
CA VAL A 947 -5.78 -9.30 8.46
C VAL A 947 -6.49 -7.96 8.54
N PRO A 948 -7.41 -7.74 9.49
CA PRO A 948 -8.14 -6.49 9.60
C PRO A 948 -7.19 -5.29 9.71
N ASP A 949 -7.44 -4.22 8.96
CA ASP A 949 -6.57 -3.04 8.96
C ASP A 949 -6.52 -2.33 10.29
N ASN A 950 -7.66 -2.29 10.97
CA ASN A 950 -7.87 -1.48 12.16
C ASN A 950 -7.71 -2.24 13.46
N VAL A 951 -7.76 -3.60 13.45
CA VAL A 951 -7.85 -4.41 14.67
C VAL A 951 -6.95 -5.63 14.55
N LEU A 952 -6.26 -5.96 15.63
CA LEU A 952 -5.47 -7.20 15.74
C LEU A 952 -6.25 -8.37 16.38
N GLU A 953 -7.56 -8.20 16.64
CA GLU A 953 -8.33 -9.15 17.45
C GLU A 953 -8.73 -10.44 16.73
N SER A 954 -8.75 -10.49 15.41
CA SER A 954 -9.21 -11.68 14.70
C SER A 954 -8.44 -11.98 13.41
N PRO A 955 -7.09 -11.82 13.38
CA PRO A 955 -6.32 -12.14 12.20
C PRO A 955 -6.26 -13.64 11.95
N GLY A 956 -6.05 -14.05 10.69
CA GLY A 956 -5.76 -15.43 10.32
C GLY A 956 -6.93 -16.40 10.43
N ILE A 957 -8.18 -15.91 10.49
CA ILE A 957 -9.39 -16.72 10.45
C ILE A 957 -9.95 -16.67 9.03
N GLU A 958 -9.98 -17.82 8.35
CA GLU A 958 -10.57 -17.97 7.03
C GLU A 958 -12.02 -18.42 7.16
N PHE A 959 -12.95 -17.56 6.74
CA PHE A 959 -14.35 -17.88 6.56
C PHE A 959 -14.66 -18.13 5.08
N PHE A 960 -15.80 -18.74 4.77
CA PHE A 960 -16.24 -19.17 3.43
C PHE A 960 -16.24 -18.09 2.35
N ASN A 961 -16.11 -16.82 2.67
CA ASN A 961 -16.33 -15.68 1.78
C ASN A 961 -15.06 -15.20 1.06
N SER A 962 -14.07 -16.06 0.97
CA SER A 962 -12.82 -15.74 0.27
C SER A 962 -13.02 -15.74 -1.25
N TYR A 963 -12.92 -14.57 -1.87
CA TYR A 963 -12.86 -14.43 -3.31
C TYR A 963 -11.55 -15.05 -3.83
N PRO A 964 -11.58 -16.01 -4.78
CA PRO A 964 -10.39 -16.67 -5.30
C PRO A 964 -9.37 -15.67 -5.85
N ARG A 965 -8.08 -15.98 -5.76
CA ARG A 965 -7.04 -15.15 -6.36
C ARG A 965 -6.89 -15.41 -7.85
N PRO A 966 -6.70 -14.37 -8.67
CA PRO A 966 -6.40 -14.52 -10.07
C PRO A 966 -4.94 -14.92 -10.31
N ARG A 967 -4.68 -15.73 -11.34
CA ARG A 967 -3.42 -15.80 -12.07
C ARG A 967 -3.59 -15.02 -13.36
N THR A 968 -2.69 -14.03 -13.60
CA THR A 968 -2.86 -13.09 -14.71
C THR A 968 -1.66 -13.12 -15.64
N PHE A 969 -1.93 -13.06 -16.94
CA PHE A 969 -0.94 -12.80 -18.00
C PHE A 969 -1.31 -11.51 -18.71
N SER A 970 -0.37 -10.60 -18.87
CA SER A 970 -0.61 -9.32 -19.53
C SER A 970 0.43 -9.05 -20.60
N VAL A 971 -0.02 -8.38 -21.66
CA VAL A 971 0.84 -7.86 -22.74
C VAL A 971 0.67 -6.36 -22.77
N GLY A 972 1.77 -5.62 -22.79
CA GLY A 972 1.73 -4.17 -22.77
C GLY A 972 2.75 -3.49 -23.65
N VAL A 973 2.54 -2.20 -23.85
CA VAL A 973 3.40 -1.31 -24.64
C VAL A 973 3.63 0.02 -23.91
N ASN A 974 4.86 0.50 -23.96
CA ASN A 974 5.23 1.86 -23.54
C ASN A 974 5.78 2.61 -24.76
N ILE A 975 5.21 3.76 -25.05
CA ILE A 975 5.59 4.62 -26.18
C ILE A 975 5.90 6.00 -25.63
N SER A 976 7.01 6.58 -26.06
CA SER A 976 7.34 7.99 -25.82
C SER A 976 7.64 8.66 -27.17
N PHE A 977 7.05 9.85 -27.36
CA PHE A 977 7.16 10.64 -28.61
C PHE A 977 8.17 11.77 -28.43
#